data_38e2704ee596a2b8ffa3c3cf63569799
#
_entry.id   38e2704ee596a2b8ffa3c3cf63569799
#
_cell.length_a   1.000
_cell.length_b   1.000
_cell.length_c   1.000
_cell.angle_alpha   90.00
_cell.angle_beta   90.00
_cell.angle_gamma   90.00
#
_symmetry.space_group_name_H-M   'P 1'
#
loop_
_entity.id
_entity.type
_entity.pdbx_description
1 polymer ?
#
loop_
_entity_poly.entity_id
_entity_poly.type
_entity_poly.pdbx_seq_one_letter_code
_entity_poly.pdbx_strand_id
1 'polypeptide(L)'
;MFFLVFGLPLRTYGAEQAEDIFEKPQEEKVTATSTFFITPRAVKHNYRTYHRVDRSVTKMDRFTVAEKHHYNFQDLGNHWTAAQPIFYKLPKHIGATYGLSAYDGYFPHPEDIRYYDTHQAYAYFNVVLANLGSFIFNSCYTQRLLETWHIGTNWYGAMTENEWPHRKDDKIVNAFPCFDLFTHIKSPSGAYHLFTSWSHREYLARATGGVRSGKDSFVFKEQNPSKRYQSSFPLLAEPYMENKIDKKKKCMHKDRRRNFYLYHHYEWSKPLQLYHELHYASKMNGSTIENLDDALLNFIAYDTHAAPEKEDNRVVMQSFGNEVGIKGDIAQPNLCYALHYRLEKIYLNYHFSKPESAAYHHPLQGKKKETEHYLGGYTRWNFIGQQKLALDGVYLLQQGGYHKLNVAYQGKFFKVALHTIKHKTPYIVAYGYSRHRLWDKDFVAPSTQAIDAALWYHAPYIAIQPMLSFKKLNHHIYYRKVDPTADHCIAEPMQATHPIYLFSLEGNLNICCLTYFHLDHHLTMLLKESSKGDKVFTGYLPPYMYTGRYYYAHQPFDKKMEIETGLNVHFKELYYGDGYDVVAQQFYRQNKFAVQGRPIVDIFCNVRINNLKISFKYSYINEYFHTPAAYFATPFYPGLKKAADIGIHWSFFD
;
A
#
# COMPACT_ATOMS: atom_id res chain seq x y z
N MET A 1 34.22 37.88 -2.80
CA MET A 1 32.88 37.57 -3.27
C MET A 1 32.63 36.09 -2.99
N PHE A 2 32.11 35.79 -1.79
CA PHE A 2 31.97 34.41 -1.24
C PHE A 2 30.66 33.80 -1.72
N PHE A 3 30.73 32.75 -2.53
CA PHE A 3 29.60 31.88 -2.79
C PHE A 3 29.51 30.83 -1.68
N LEU A 4 28.64 31.05 -0.72
CA LEU A 4 28.19 30.01 0.21
C LEU A 4 27.14 29.14 -0.51
N VAL A 5 27.58 28.01 -0.98
CA VAL A 5 26.71 26.96 -1.52
C VAL A 5 26.04 26.26 -0.35
N PHE A 6 24.80 26.64 -0.04
CA PHE A 6 23.93 25.84 0.84
C PHE A 6 23.37 24.67 0.01
N GLY A 7 24.05 23.54 0.09
CA GLY A 7 23.52 22.27 -0.37
C GLY A 7 22.43 21.79 0.57
N LEU A 8 21.17 22.11 0.28
CA LEU A 8 20.05 21.38 0.85
C LEU A 8 20.04 20.01 0.18
N PRO A 9 20.01 18.89 0.94
CA PRO A 9 19.88 17.58 0.34
C PRO A 9 18.51 17.48 -0.32
N LEU A 10 18.50 17.50 -1.65
CA LEU A 10 17.33 17.06 -2.42
C LEU A 10 17.07 15.60 -2.07
N ARG A 11 16.06 15.35 -1.27
CA ARG A 11 15.62 13.97 -0.97
C ARG A 11 15.15 13.33 -2.27
N THR A 12 15.89 12.34 -2.72
CA THR A 12 15.51 11.50 -3.83
C THR A 12 14.34 10.63 -3.41
N TYR A 13 13.17 10.90 -3.96
CA TYR A 13 12.05 9.98 -3.89
C TYR A 13 12.26 8.93 -4.98
N GLY A 14 12.83 7.80 -4.59
CA GLY A 14 12.84 6.60 -5.41
C GLY A 14 11.43 6.02 -5.52
N ALA A 15 11.11 5.48 -6.67
CA ALA A 15 9.92 4.67 -6.84
C ALA A 15 9.93 3.54 -5.79
N GLU A 16 8.91 3.48 -4.93
CA GLU A 16 8.75 2.47 -3.87
C GLU A 16 8.52 1.03 -4.40
N GLN A 17 8.75 0.81 -5.68
CA GLN A 17 8.45 -0.47 -6.35
C GLN A 17 9.56 -1.53 -6.26
N ALA A 18 10.79 -1.14 -5.98
CA ALA A 18 11.84 -2.08 -5.61
C ALA A 18 12.29 -1.73 -4.20
N GLU A 19 12.29 -2.69 -3.28
CA GLU A 19 13.01 -2.53 -2.00
C GLU A 19 14.38 -2.01 -2.35
N ASP A 20 14.71 -0.78 -1.95
CA ASP A 20 15.96 -0.18 -2.39
C ASP A 20 17.12 -0.83 -1.65
N ILE A 21 17.65 -1.89 -2.27
CA ILE A 21 18.77 -2.69 -1.74
C ILE A 21 20.03 -1.82 -1.55
N PHE A 22 20.02 -0.60 -2.09
CA PHE A 22 21.18 0.29 -2.14
C PHE A 22 21.10 1.53 -1.25
N GLU A 23 19.96 1.85 -0.65
CA GLU A 23 19.90 3.00 0.24
C GLU A 23 20.75 2.78 1.49
N LYS A 24 21.96 3.29 1.46
CA LYS A 24 22.71 3.57 2.66
C LYS A 24 22.40 5.03 3.06
N PRO A 25 21.63 5.26 4.12
CA PRO A 25 21.41 6.59 4.64
C PRO A 25 22.74 7.22 5.06
N GLN A 26 22.88 8.53 4.93
CA GLN A 26 24.06 9.22 5.43
C GLN A 26 24.21 9.03 6.94
N GLU A 27 25.40 8.64 7.38
CA GLU A 27 25.74 8.58 8.83
C GLU A 27 25.71 9.98 9.40
N GLU A 28 24.66 10.31 10.15
CA GLU A 28 24.62 11.51 10.97
C GLU A 28 25.16 11.20 12.37
N LYS A 29 26.05 12.08 12.88
CA LYS A 29 26.55 11.93 14.25
C LYS A 29 25.40 12.11 15.23
N VAL A 30 25.18 11.12 16.09
CA VAL A 30 24.22 11.16 17.20
C VAL A 30 24.66 12.27 18.17
N THR A 31 23.83 13.28 18.32
CA THR A 31 24.02 14.34 19.32
C THR A 31 23.13 14.07 20.52
N ALA A 32 23.53 14.53 21.70
CA ALA A 32 22.83 14.27 22.96
C ALA A 32 21.39 14.79 23.05
N THR A 33 20.95 15.57 22.07
CA THR A 33 19.64 16.27 22.07
C THR A 33 18.70 15.82 20.96
N SER A 34 19.02 14.75 20.21
CA SER A 34 18.19 14.34 19.07
C SER A 34 17.67 12.92 19.24
N THR A 35 16.44 12.71 18.78
CA THR A 35 15.81 11.40 18.69
C THR A 35 16.13 10.75 17.35
N PHE A 36 16.61 9.52 17.41
CA PHE A 36 16.94 8.71 16.24
C PHE A 36 16.08 7.44 16.25
N PHE A 37 15.95 6.82 15.10
CA PHE A 37 15.32 5.49 15.00
C PHE A 37 16.06 4.59 14.03
N ILE A 38 15.88 3.30 14.21
CA ILE A 38 16.36 2.24 13.33
C ILE A 38 15.23 1.21 13.12
N THR A 39 15.27 0.47 12.03
CA THR A 39 14.32 -0.62 11.78
C THR A 39 15.04 -1.97 11.80
N PRO A 40 14.37 -3.08 12.21
CA PRO A 40 14.95 -4.41 12.14
C PRO A 40 15.43 -4.79 10.74
N ARG A 41 14.68 -4.39 9.71
CA ARG A 41 15.07 -4.58 8.32
C ARG A 41 16.43 -3.94 8.01
N ALA A 42 16.64 -2.71 8.44
CA ALA A 42 17.93 -2.03 8.23
C ALA A 42 19.07 -2.77 8.92
N VAL A 43 18.85 -3.23 10.16
CA VAL A 43 19.86 -4.00 10.91
C VAL A 43 20.13 -5.37 10.29
N LYS A 44 19.09 -6.06 9.81
CA LYS A 44 19.20 -7.35 9.11
C LYS A 44 20.10 -7.24 7.87
N HIS A 45 19.95 -6.17 7.13
CA HIS A 45 20.77 -5.88 5.93
C HIS A 45 22.09 -5.14 6.21
N ASN A 46 22.52 -5.10 7.47
CA ASN A 46 23.73 -4.37 7.89
C ASN A 46 23.74 -2.88 7.55
N TYR A 47 22.57 -2.27 7.42
CA TYR A 47 22.44 -0.83 7.44
C TYR A 47 22.45 -0.39 8.89
N ARG A 48 23.58 0.09 9.38
CA ARG A 48 23.74 0.51 10.79
C ARG A 48 23.37 1.98 11.01
N THR A 49 22.71 2.59 10.06
CA THR A 49 22.42 4.01 10.08
C THR A 49 21.16 4.27 10.87
N TYR A 50 21.30 5.08 11.89
CA TYR A 50 20.18 5.67 12.59
C TYR A 50 19.66 6.88 11.82
N HIS A 51 18.35 6.94 11.66
CA HIS A 51 17.66 8.05 11.01
C HIS A 51 17.16 9.05 12.04
N ARG A 52 17.31 10.34 11.76
CA ARG A 52 16.63 11.37 12.55
C ARG A 52 15.14 11.37 12.28
N VAL A 53 14.38 11.78 13.30
CA VAL A 53 12.96 12.07 13.11
C VAL A 53 12.80 13.24 12.16
N ASP A 54 11.91 13.08 11.16
CA ASP A 54 11.68 14.10 10.15
C ASP A 54 10.92 15.30 10.74
N ARG A 55 11.57 16.44 10.75
CA ARG A 55 11.02 17.72 11.22
C ARG A 55 10.43 18.56 10.09
N SER A 56 10.61 18.20 8.81
CA SER A 56 10.10 18.99 7.68
C SER A 56 8.57 18.97 7.63
N VAL A 57 8.00 19.99 7.00
CA VAL A 57 6.56 20.04 6.71
C VAL A 57 6.22 19.43 5.34
N THR A 58 7.25 18.93 4.65
CA THR A 58 7.11 18.44 3.29
C THR A 58 6.08 17.32 3.20
N LYS A 59 5.08 17.51 2.35
CA LYS A 59 4.01 16.55 2.06
C LYS A 59 3.11 16.17 3.25
N MET A 60 3.03 17.01 4.28
CA MET A 60 2.10 16.80 5.40
C MET A 60 0.62 16.78 4.97
N ASP A 61 0.29 17.46 3.88
CA ASP A 61 -1.03 17.48 3.23
C ASP A 61 -1.39 16.16 2.55
N ARG A 62 -0.45 15.20 2.42
CA ARG A 62 -0.66 13.88 1.80
C ARG A 62 -0.87 12.82 2.86
N PHE A 63 -2.10 12.53 3.20
CA PHE A 63 -2.42 11.56 4.26
C PHE A 63 -3.15 10.32 3.76
N THR A 64 -3.68 10.32 2.53
CA THR A 64 -4.29 9.12 1.93
C THR A 64 -3.23 8.21 1.30
N VAL A 65 -3.56 6.92 1.10
CA VAL A 65 -2.67 5.97 0.42
C VAL A 65 -2.44 6.40 -1.04
N ALA A 66 -3.50 6.87 -1.72
CA ALA A 66 -3.38 7.33 -3.10
C ALA A 66 -2.41 8.52 -3.22
N GLU A 67 -2.53 9.53 -2.37
CA GLU A 67 -1.65 10.71 -2.37
C GLU A 67 -0.18 10.38 -2.08
N LYS A 68 0.06 9.49 -1.11
CA LYS A 68 1.42 9.02 -0.75
C LYS A 68 2.12 8.30 -1.90
N HIS A 69 1.36 7.64 -2.77
CA HIS A 69 1.85 6.85 -3.89
C HIS A 69 1.57 7.49 -5.26
N HIS A 70 1.57 8.81 -5.34
CA HIS A 70 1.36 9.55 -6.59
C HIS A 70 0.09 9.13 -7.34
N TYR A 71 -0.97 8.82 -6.60
CA TYR A 71 -2.26 8.33 -7.11
C TYR A 71 -2.19 7.02 -7.91
N ASN A 72 -1.10 6.26 -7.78
CA ASN A 72 -0.98 4.92 -8.34
C ASN A 72 -1.72 3.86 -7.50
N PHE A 73 -2.81 4.29 -6.87
CA PHE A 73 -3.76 3.44 -6.15
C PHE A 73 -5.18 3.78 -6.58
N GLN A 74 -5.99 2.74 -6.67
CA GLN A 74 -7.43 2.79 -6.85
C GLN A 74 -8.07 2.41 -5.52
N ASP A 75 -9.01 3.22 -5.02
CA ASP A 75 -9.77 2.98 -3.79
C ASP A 75 -11.28 3.09 -4.07
N LEU A 76 -12.12 3.00 -3.05
CA LEU A 76 -13.57 3.07 -3.19
C LEU A 76 -14.12 4.50 -2.95
N GLY A 77 -13.31 5.52 -3.19
CA GLY A 77 -13.73 6.92 -3.17
C GLY A 77 -13.87 7.55 -1.77
N ASN A 78 -13.62 6.80 -0.71
CA ASN A 78 -13.58 7.30 0.66
C ASN A 78 -12.25 6.94 1.32
N HIS A 79 -11.87 7.67 2.37
CA HIS A 79 -10.63 7.41 3.09
C HIS A 79 -10.63 6.02 3.74
N TRP A 80 -9.51 5.34 3.66
CA TRP A 80 -9.28 4.03 4.29
C TRP A 80 -10.17 2.89 3.78
N THR A 81 -10.82 3.04 2.65
CA THR A 81 -11.57 1.95 2.01
C THR A 81 -10.63 0.96 1.32
N ALA A 82 -11.17 -0.15 0.81
CA ALA A 82 -10.39 -1.12 0.04
C ALA A 82 -9.61 -0.43 -1.08
N ALA A 83 -8.32 -0.73 -1.20
CA ALA A 83 -7.43 -0.10 -2.17
C ALA A 83 -6.48 -1.11 -2.80
N GLN A 84 -6.16 -0.90 -4.08
CA GLN A 84 -5.16 -1.67 -4.80
C GLN A 84 -4.27 -0.79 -5.68
N PRO A 85 -3.02 -1.21 -5.97
CA PRO A 85 -2.20 -0.55 -6.96
C PRO A 85 -2.82 -0.65 -8.35
N ILE A 86 -2.79 0.44 -9.13
CA ILE A 86 -3.25 0.45 -10.52
C ILE A 86 -2.26 -0.32 -11.40
N PHE A 87 -0.97 0.02 -11.31
CA PHE A 87 0.09 -0.72 -12.00
C PHE A 87 0.53 -1.93 -11.19
N TYR A 88 0.80 -3.03 -11.90
CA TYR A 88 1.24 -4.29 -11.29
C TYR A 88 2.49 -4.12 -10.44
N LYS A 89 2.40 -4.52 -9.17
CA LYS A 89 3.54 -4.61 -8.23
C LYS A 89 4.04 -6.04 -8.10
N LEU A 90 5.36 -6.20 -8.01
CA LEU A 90 5.97 -7.52 -7.81
C LEU A 90 5.57 -8.11 -6.45
N PRO A 91 5.24 -9.42 -6.39
CA PRO A 91 4.95 -10.09 -5.12
C PRO A 91 6.15 -10.04 -4.17
N LYS A 92 5.88 -9.81 -2.89
CA LYS A 92 6.94 -9.84 -1.86
C LYS A 92 7.23 -11.26 -1.36
N HIS A 93 6.22 -12.12 -1.30
CA HIS A 93 6.28 -13.48 -0.79
C HIS A 93 6.14 -14.51 -1.90
N ILE A 94 6.88 -15.62 -1.80
CA ILE A 94 6.85 -16.74 -2.77
C ILE A 94 6.06 -17.94 -2.27
N GLY A 95 5.89 -18.09 -0.97
CA GLY A 95 5.16 -19.19 -0.34
C GLY A 95 3.66 -18.92 -0.22
N ALA A 96 3.03 -19.68 0.64
CA ALA A 96 1.59 -19.59 0.87
C ALA A 96 1.20 -18.22 1.46
N THR A 97 0.18 -17.63 0.88
CA THR A 97 -0.39 -16.34 1.32
C THR A 97 -1.91 -16.42 1.43
N TYR A 98 -2.47 -15.53 2.22
CA TYR A 98 -3.92 -15.46 2.39
C TYR A 98 -4.64 -15.05 1.09
N GLY A 99 -4.17 -14.02 0.39
CA GLY A 99 -4.71 -13.54 -0.89
C GLY A 99 -5.61 -12.30 -0.83
N LEU A 100 -5.94 -11.79 0.36
CA LEU A 100 -6.62 -10.51 0.52
C LEU A 100 -5.59 -9.42 0.83
N SER A 101 -5.44 -8.48 -0.08
CA SER A 101 -4.47 -7.37 0.02
C SER A 101 -5.11 -5.98 0.04
N ALA A 102 -6.43 -5.89 -0.09
CA ALA A 102 -7.15 -4.62 -0.22
C ALA A 102 -6.92 -3.62 0.94
N TYR A 103 -6.49 -4.11 2.10
CA TYR A 103 -6.23 -3.29 3.30
C TYR A 103 -4.75 -3.25 3.69
N ASP A 104 -3.85 -3.88 2.92
CA ASP A 104 -2.43 -3.99 3.28
C ASP A 104 -1.72 -2.64 3.28
N GLY A 105 -2.15 -1.70 2.43
CA GLY A 105 -1.58 -0.35 2.34
C GLY A 105 -1.74 0.52 3.59
N TYR A 106 -2.62 0.13 4.52
CA TYR A 106 -2.89 0.90 5.74
C TYR A 106 -2.07 0.47 6.95
N PHE A 107 -1.40 -0.69 6.87
CA PHE A 107 -0.72 -1.27 8.02
C PHE A 107 0.76 -1.51 7.73
N PRO A 108 1.67 -1.01 8.59
CA PRO A 108 3.10 -1.26 8.44
C PRO A 108 3.43 -2.74 8.63
N HIS A 109 4.48 -3.22 7.96
CA HIS A 109 5.04 -4.53 8.23
C HIS A 109 5.79 -4.53 9.58
N PRO A 110 5.85 -5.65 10.31
CA PRO A 110 6.58 -5.72 11.59
C PRO A 110 8.06 -5.33 11.47
N GLU A 111 8.70 -5.65 10.35
CA GLU A 111 10.10 -5.31 10.06
C GLU A 111 10.33 -3.81 9.84
N ASP A 112 9.28 -3.02 9.55
CA ASP A 112 9.33 -1.58 9.28
C ASP A 112 8.98 -0.73 10.50
N ILE A 113 8.66 -1.37 11.64
CA ILE A 113 8.43 -0.68 12.90
C ILE A 113 9.71 0.07 13.28
N ARG A 114 9.55 1.35 13.64
CA ARG A 114 10.66 2.21 14.05
C ARG A 114 10.96 1.97 15.52
N TYR A 115 12.21 1.63 15.83
CA TYR A 115 12.72 1.49 17.18
C TYR A 115 13.57 2.70 17.48
N TYR A 116 13.13 3.47 18.45
CA TYR A 116 13.74 4.76 18.75
C TYR A 116 14.89 4.63 19.75
N ASP A 117 15.96 5.38 19.50
CA ASP A 117 17.07 5.62 20.42
C ASP A 117 16.98 7.07 20.85
N THR A 118 16.67 7.32 22.10
CA THR A 118 16.39 8.64 22.65
C THR A 118 16.99 8.79 24.05
N HIS A 119 17.50 9.96 24.37
CA HIS A 119 18.02 10.26 25.71
C HIS A 119 16.92 10.63 26.71
N GLN A 120 15.89 11.34 26.23
CA GLN A 120 14.70 11.70 26.98
C GLN A 120 13.49 10.97 26.40
N ALA A 121 12.36 11.02 27.07
CA ALA A 121 11.13 10.50 26.50
C ALA A 121 10.77 11.30 25.23
N TYR A 122 10.34 10.58 24.18
CA TYR A 122 9.89 11.19 22.95
C TYR A 122 8.44 10.80 22.71
N ALA A 123 7.61 11.77 22.38
CA ALA A 123 6.22 11.55 22.00
C ALA A 123 5.82 12.44 20.84
N TYR A 124 4.92 11.95 20.00
CA TYR A 124 4.20 12.79 19.04
C TYR A 124 2.75 12.36 18.90
N PHE A 125 1.93 13.34 18.51
CA PHE A 125 0.57 13.14 18.02
C PHE A 125 0.46 13.70 16.62
N ASN A 126 -0.18 12.94 15.75
CA ASN A 126 -0.57 13.37 14.42
C ASN A 126 -2.05 13.07 14.23
N VAL A 127 -2.84 14.12 14.05
CA VAL A 127 -4.28 14.06 13.89
C VAL A 127 -4.63 14.76 12.59
N VAL A 128 -5.42 14.10 11.75
CA VAL A 128 -6.02 14.71 10.56
C VAL A 128 -7.54 14.64 10.70
N LEU A 129 -8.16 15.81 10.71
CA LEU A 129 -9.59 15.98 10.56
C LEU A 129 -9.85 16.19 9.07
N ALA A 130 -10.24 15.13 8.42
CA ALA A 130 -10.46 15.11 6.98
C ALA A 130 -11.96 15.03 6.73
N ASN A 131 -12.34 15.62 5.63
CA ASN A 131 -13.67 15.66 5.06
C ASN A 131 -14.80 15.07 5.89
N LEU A 132 -15.80 15.90 6.23
CA LEU A 132 -17.15 15.52 6.70
C LEU A 132 -17.21 14.42 7.78
N GLY A 133 -16.28 14.44 8.76
CA GLY A 133 -16.27 13.49 9.88
C GLY A 133 -15.25 12.38 9.77
N SER A 134 -14.37 12.41 8.79
CA SER A 134 -13.22 11.50 8.73
C SER A 134 -12.13 11.94 9.70
N PHE A 135 -11.63 10.98 10.48
CA PHE A 135 -10.60 11.18 11.49
C PHE A 135 -9.47 10.19 11.28
N ILE A 136 -8.25 10.69 11.15
CA ILE A 136 -7.04 9.87 11.04
C ILE A 136 -6.13 10.23 12.20
N PHE A 137 -5.66 9.22 12.91
CA PHE A 137 -4.84 9.39 14.10
C PHE A 137 -3.57 8.54 14.00
N ASN A 138 -2.46 9.10 14.45
CA ASN A 138 -1.19 8.39 14.62
C ASN A 138 -0.42 9.04 15.78
N SER A 139 0.03 8.25 16.74
CA SER A 139 0.85 8.71 17.86
C SER A 139 1.94 7.71 18.19
N CYS A 140 3.00 8.21 18.77
CA CYS A 140 4.09 7.40 19.29
C CYS A 140 4.48 7.93 20.67
N TYR A 141 4.81 7.00 21.56
CA TYR A 141 5.52 7.29 22.79
C TYR A 141 6.68 6.30 22.91
N THR A 142 7.86 6.80 23.25
CA THR A 142 9.04 5.98 23.49
C THR A 142 9.89 6.57 24.59
N GLN A 143 10.51 5.70 25.39
CA GLN A 143 11.32 6.08 26.52
C GLN A 143 12.52 5.14 26.66
N ARG A 144 13.63 5.69 27.06
CA ARG A 144 14.80 4.95 27.53
C ARG A 144 14.61 4.55 28.99
N LEU A 145 14.56 3.27 29.28
CA LEU A 145 14.49 2.75 30.65
C LEU A 145 15.88 2.63 31.28
N LEU A 146 16.83 2.08 30.52
CA LEU A 146 18.23 1.94 30.88
C LEU A 146 19.08 2.41 29.70
N GLU A 147 20.36 2.63 29.91
CA GLU A 147 21.28 3.05 28.82
C GLU A 147 21.23 2.14 27.58
N THR A 148 20.87 0.90 27.80
CA THR A 148 20.85 -0.16 26.80
C THR A 148 19.45 -0.64 26.45
N TRP A 149 18.40 -0.07 27.08
CA TRP A 149 17.04 -0.58 26.94
C TRP A 149 16.03 0.53 26.68
N HIS A 150 15.36 0.45 25.52
CA HIS A 150 14.31 1.35 25.07
C HIS A 150 12.99 0.61 24.89
N ILE A 151 11.89 1.25 25.27
CA ILE A 151 10.54 0.75 25.04
C ILE A 151 9.71 1.82 24.34
N GLY A 152 8.66 1.41 23.68
CA GLY A 152 7.72 2.34 23.10
C GLY A 152 6.42 1.71 22.62
N THR A 153 5.51 2.58 22.23
CA THR A 153 4.21 2.20 21.68
C THR A 153 3.83 3.15 20.56
N ASN A 154 3.23 2.62 19.50
CA ASN A 154 2.54 3.38 18.48
C ASN A 154 1.04 3.11 18.56
N TRP A 155 0.23 4.14 18.37
CA TRP A 155 -1.22 4.04 18.23
C TRP A 155 -1.64 4.73 16.95
N TYR A 156 -2.45 4.07 16.15
CA TYR A 156 -2.89 4.61 14.87
C TYR A 156 -4.23 4.05 14.44
N GLY A 157 -4.85 4.71 13.48
CA GLY A 157 -6.08 4.27 12.88
C GLY A 157 -6.85 5.38 12.21
N ALA A 158 -8.05 5.03 11.74
CA ALA A 158 -8.96 5.97 11.12
C ALA A 158 -10.41 5.60 11.39
N MET A 159 -11.24 6.62 11.41
CA MET A 159 -12.69 6.52 11.28
C MET A 159 -13.13 7.35 10.09
N THR A 160 -13.98 6.80 9.23
CA THR A 160 -14.44 7.48 8.02
C THR A 160 -15.95 7.37 7.91
N GLU A 161 -16.61 8.49 7.70
CA GLU A 161 -18.04 8.56 7.41
C GLU A 161 -18.31 8.44 5.90
N ASN A 162 -19.54 8.08 5.56
CA ASN A 162 -19.93 7.94 4.15
C ASN A 162 -20.10 9.33 3.50
N GLU A 163 -19.46 9.55 2.37
CA GLU A 163 -19.56 10.82 1.65
C GLU A 163 -20.72 10.86 0.65
N TRP A 164 -21.14 9.70 0.13
CA TRP A 164 -22.17 9.59 -0.88
C TRP A 164 -23.27 8.56 -0.52
N PRO A 165 -24.49 8.98 -0.18
CA PRO A 165 -24.86 10.34 0.26
C PRO A 165 -24.25 10.63 1.63
N HIS A 166 -23.84 11.87 1.84
CA HIS A 166 -23.32 12.25 3.15
C HIS A 166 -24.44 12.14 4.21
N ARG A 167 -24.18 11.34 5.23
CA ARG A 167 -25.03 11.20 6.40
C ARG A 167 -24.17 11.30 7.64
N LYS A 168 -24.51 12.25 8.49
CA LYS A 168 -23.86 12.39 9.79
C LYS A 168 -23.98 11.09 10.59
N ASP A 169 -22.90 10.69 11.24
CA ASP A 169 -22.78 9.46 12.05
C ASP A 169 -22.86 8.14 11.26
N ASP A 170 -22.80 8.18 9.93
CA ASP A 170 -22.78 7.01 9.07
C ASP A 170 -21.35 6.52 8.82
N LYS A 171 -20.76 5.85 9.81
CA LYS A 171 -19.38 5.33 9.74
C LYS A 171 -19.28 4.13 8.82
N ILE A 172 -18.50 4.27 7.76
CA ILE A 172 -18.20 3.17 6.82
C ILE A 172 -16.87 2.47 7.11
N VAL A 173 -15.92 3.15 7.77
CA VAL A 173 -14.67 2.56 8.22
C VAL A 173 -14.43 2.88 9.69
N ASN A 174 -14.01 1.86 10.44
CA ASN A 174 -13.48 1.99 11.77
C ASN A 174 -12.25 1.08 11.92
N ALA A 175 -11.07 1.70 11.94
CA ALA A 175 -9.79 1.02 12.10
C ALA A 175 -9.20 1.31 13.49
N PHE A 176 -9.94 0.98 14.53
CA PHE A 176 -9.52 1.08 15.94
C PHE A 176 -9.97 -0.16 16.73
N PRO A 177 -9.14 -0.62 17.68
CA PRO A 177 -7.80 -0.15 18.03
C PRO A 177 -6.71 -0.73 17.10
N CYS A 178 -5.75 0.11 16.72
CA CYS A 178 -4.53 -0.34 16.06
C CYS A 178 -3.33 0.18 16.85
N PHE A 179 -2.45 -0.73 17.29
CA PHE A 179 -1.27 -0.35 18.06
C PHE A 179 -0.12 -1.35 17.89
N ASP A 180 1.09 -0.85 18.13
CA ASP A 180 2.31 -1.63 18.25
C ASP A 180 2.94 -1.35 19.63
N LEU A 181 3.36 -2.39 20.32
CA LEU A 181 4.26 -2.32 21.47
C LEU A 181 5.63 -2.81 21.00
N PHE A 182 6.68 -2.09 21.33
CA PHE A 182 8.02 -2.47 20.89
C PHE A 182 9.08 -2.23 21.94
N THR A 183 10.14 -3.03 21.88
CA THR A 183 11.30 -2.84 22.73
C THR A 183 12.59 -3.15 21.98
N HIS A 184 13.64 -2.37 22.26
CA HIS A 184 14.97 -2.53 21.73
C HIS A 184 15.97 -2.61 22.87
N ILE A 185 16.77 -3.69 22.90
CA ILE A 185 17.86 -3.88 23.85
C ILE A 185 19.16 -4.00 23.07
N LYS A 186 20.17 -3.26 23.49
CA LYS A 186 21.52 -3.33 22.95
C LYS A 186 22.53 -3.60 24.06
N SER A 187 23.59 -4.37 23.78
CA SER A 187 24.69 -4.48 24.75
C SER A 187 25.47 -3.16 24.82
N PRO A 188 26.19 -2.89 25.94
CA PRO A 188 27.04 -1.72 26.07
C PRO A 188 28.10 -1.63 24.96
N SER A 189 28.64 -2.75 24.52
CA SER A 189 29.59 -2.86 23.42
C SER A 189 28.97 -2.63 22.03
N GLY A 190 27.62 -2.64 21.90
CA GLY A 190 26.93 -2.63 20.63
C GLY A 190 27.02 -3.95 19.83
N ALA A 191 27.63 -5.01 20.40
CA ALA A 191 27.77 -6.28 19.71
C ALA A 191 26.48 -7.12 19.67
N TYR A 192 25.54 -6.88 20.58
CA TYR A 192 24.26 -7.57 20.62
C TYR A 192 23.10 -6.59 20.51
N HIS A 193 22.14 -6.94 19.68
CA HIS A 193 20.87 -6.21 19.56
C HIS A 193 19.70 -7.18 19.60
N LEU A 194 18.65 -6.81 20.32
CA LEU A 194 17.35 -7.48 20.35
C LEU A 194 16.25 -6.46 20.03
N PHE A 195 15.44 -6.76 19.04
CA PHE A 195 14.24 -6.03 18.66
C PHE A 195 13.04 -6.94 18.85
N THR A 196 12.06 -6.49 19.58
CA THR A 196 10.82 -7.25 19.78
C THR A 196 9.63 -6.31 19.62
N SER A 197 8.60 -6.77 18.91
CA SER A 197 7.33 -6.04 18.83
C SER A 197 6.13 -6.96 18.86
N TRP A 198 5.05 -6.44 19.40
CA TRP A 198 3.72 -7.02 19.31
C TRP A 198 2.75 -6.00 18.74
N SER A 199 2.01 -6.41 17.71
CA SER A 199 1.09 -5.57 16.97
C SER A 199 -0.32 -6.12 17.02
N HIS A 200 -1.30 -5.25 17.24
CA HIS A 200 -2.71 -5.54 17.12
C HIS A 200 -3.37 -4.53 16.19
N ARG A 201 -4.13 -5.02 15.23
CA ARG A 201 -4.84 -4.20 14.25
C ARG A 201 -6.22 -4.75 14.05
N GLU A 202 -7.22 -3.90 14.20
CA GLU A 202 -8.61 -4.25 13.92
C GLU A 202 -9.17 -3.23 12.94
N TYR A 203 -9.78 -3.73 11.88
CA TYR A 203 -10.35 -2.95 10.81
C TYR A 203 -11.75 -3.46 10.52
N LEU A 204 -12.72 -2.57 10.57
CA LEU A 204 -14.11 -2.81 10.23
C LEU A 204 -14.48 -1.90 9.08
N ALA A 205 -15.04 -2.44 8.01
CA ALA A 205 -15.58 -1.65 6.91
C ALA A 205 -17.03 -2.07 6.64
N ARG A 206 -17.91 -1.08 6.48
CA ARG A 206 -19.23 -1.29 5.91
C ARG A 206 -19.16 -1.04 4.41
N ALA A 207 -19.48 -2.04 3.65
CA ALA A 207 -19.52 -1.91 2.21
C ALA A 207 -20.81 -1.20 1.77
N THR A 208 -20.66 -0.17 0.93
CA THR A 208 -21.80 0.59 0.38
C THR A 208 -22.31 0.02 -0.95
N GLY A 209 -21.50 -0.83 -1.61
CA GLY A 209 -21.80 -1.34 -2.95
C GLY A 209 -21.66 -0.30 -4.07
N GLY A 210 -21.27 0.93 -3.73
CA GLY A 210 -21.22 2.04 -4.66
C GLY A 210 -22.58 2.72 -4.85
N VAL A 211 -22.73 3.50 -5.92
CA VAL A 211 -23.96 4.23 -6.25
C VAL A 211 -24.76 3.52 -7.33
N ARG A 212 -26.07 3.50 -7.16
CA ARG A 212 -27.03 2.93 -8.12
C ARG A 212 -27.27 3.88 -9.28
N SER A 213 -27.32 3.37 -10.51
CA SER A 213 -27.87 4.10 -11.62
C SER A 213 -29.39 4.11 -11.51
N GLY A 214 -30.00 5.27 -11.30
CA GLY A 214 -31.45 5.42 -11.45
C GLY A 214 -31.85 5.21 -12.91
N LYS A 215 -33.10 4.78 -13.19
CA LYS A 215 -33.58 4.49 -14.55
C LYS A 215 -33.34 5.61 -15.56
N ASP A 216 -33.15 6.84 -15.09
CA ASP A 216 -32.98 8.04 -15.90
C ASP A 216 -31.65 8.76 -15.77
N SER A 217 -30.71 8.27 -14.98
CA SER A 217 -29.57 9.10 -14.54
C SER A 217 -28.19 8.65 -14.95
N PHE A 218 -27.99 7.41 -15.39
CA PHE A 218 -26.73 6.95 -15.96
C PHE A 218 -26.96 6.46 -17.38
N VAL A 219 -27.02 7.38 -18.32
CA VAL A 219 -26.95 7.00 -19.73
C VAL A 219 -25.48 6.71 -20.03
N PHE A 220 -25.04 5.48 -19.77
CA PHE A 220 -23.87 4.92 -20.42
C PHE A 220 -24.23 4.73 -21.90
N LYS A 221 -24.23 5.80 -22.66
CA LYS A 221 -24.25 5.68 -24.12
C LYS A 221 -22.87 5.19 -24.52
N GLU A 222 -22.80 3.89 -24.74
CA GLU A 222 -21.80 3.26 -25.55
C GLU A 222 -21.85 3.89 -26.95
N GLN A 223 -21.18 5.03 -27.15
CA GLN A 223 -20.98 5.58 -28.46
C GLN A 223 -19.84 6.58 -28.46
N ASN A 224 -18.82 6.23 -29.25
CA ASN A 224 -17.82 7.12 -29.80
C ASN A 224 -16.79 7.69 -28.81
N PRO A 225 -15.54 7.23 -28.86
CA PRO A 225 -14.44 7.74 -28.01
C PRO A 225 -14.19 9.24 -28.15
N SER A 226 -14.73 9.89 -29.18
CA SER A 226 -14.64 11.32 -29.40
C SER A 226 -15.74 12.18 -28.75
N LYS A 227 -16.82 11.59 -28.27
CA LYS A 227 -17.80 12.27 -27.42
C LYS A 227 -17.56 11.90 -25.96
N ARG A 228 -16.68 12.68 -25.33
CA ARG A 228 -16.38 12.63 -23.90
C ARG A 228 -17.68 12.54 -23.11
N TYR A 229 -17.76 11.51 -22.27
CA TYR A 229 -18.89 11.12 -21.46
C TYR A 229 -19.52 12.31 -20.74
N GLN A 230 -20.75 12.59 -21.04
CA GLN A 230 -21.63 13.39 -20.21
C GLN A 230 -22.28 12.42 -19.21
N SER A 231 -21.58 12.07 -18.14
CA SER A 231 -22.24 11.49 -16.98
C SER A 231 -22.93 12.62 -16.24
N SER A 232 -24.22 12.82 -16.47
CA SER A 232 -25.02 13.60 -15.56
C SER A 232 -25.12 12.82 -14.26
N PHE A 233 -24.41 13.26 -13.22
CA PHE A 233 -24.61 12.79 -11.87
C PHE A 233 -25.92 13.39 -11.37
N PRO A 234 -26.96 12.64 -11.10
CA PRO A 234 -28.05 13.17 -10.35
C PRO A 234 -27.55 13.40 -8.93
N LEU A 235 -27.83 14.55 -8.38
CA LEU A 235 -27.66 14.90 -6.96
C LEU A 235 -28.31 13.89 -5.99
N LEU A 236 -29.00 12.89 -6.49
CA LEU A 236 -29.83 11.90 -5.81
C LEU A 236 -29.39 10.44 -6.07
N ALA A 237 -28.12 10.19 -6.42
CA ALA A 237 -27.61 8.82 -6.54
C ALA A 237 -27.76 8.10 -5.20
N GLU A 238 -28.61 7.08 -5.14
CA GLU A 238 -28.79 6.26 -3.94
C GLU A 238 -27.70 5.18 -3.89
N PRO A 239 -27.07 4.92 -2.74
CA PRO A 239 -26.13 3.82 -2.60
C PRO A 239 -26.87 2.49 -2.77
N TYR A 240 -26.20 1.51 -3.38
CA TYR A 240 -26.77 0.17 -3.59
C TYR A 240 -27.18 -0.51 -2.27
N MET A 241 -26.44 -0.28 -1.20
CA MET A 241 -26.63 -0.93 0.09
C MET A 241 -27.38 -0.12 1.13
N GLU A 242 -28.18 0.86 0.72
CA GLU A 242 -28.94 1.66 1.63
C GLU A 242 -30.44 1.60 1.40
N ASN A 243 -31.16 1.06 2.35
CA ASN A 243 -32.58 1.28 2.45
C ASN A 243 -32.86 2.31 3.55
N LYS A 244 -33.61 3.35 3.22
CA LYS A 244 -33.94 4.47 4.13
C LYS A 244 -34.61 4.07 5.43
N ILE A 245 -35.11 2.82 5.54
CA ILE A 245 -36.04 2.39 6.59
C ILE A 245 -35.42 1.38 7.56
N ASP A 246 -34.34 0.63 7.18
CA ASP A 246 -33.87 -0.46 8.02
C ASP A 246 -32.36 -0.41 8.30
N LYS A 247 -32.01 0.07 9.54
CA LYS A 247 -30.63 0.06 10.05
C LYS A 247 -30.04 -1.35 10.22
N LYS A 248 -30.81 -2.41 9.99
CA LYS A 248 -30.42 -3.81 10.15
C LYS A 248 -29.76 -4.41 8.91
N LYS A 249 -29.89 -3.76 7.74
CA LYS A 249 -29.29 -4.25 6.49
C LYS A 249 -27.82 -3.85 6.42
N LYS A 250 -26.91 -4.82 6.49
CA LYS A 250 -25.48 -4.57 6.58
C LYS A 250 -24.67 -5.58 5.80
N CYS A 251 -23.66 -5.08 5.10
CA CYS A 251 -22.53 -5.88 4.65
C CYS A 251 -21.28 -5.36 5.34
N MET A 252 -20.77 -6.12 6.30
CA MET A 252 -19.64 -5.74 7.14
C MET A 252 -18.44 -6.61 6.82
N HIS A 253 -17.29 -5.97 6.61
CA HIS A 253 -16.00 -6.64 6.49
C HIS A 253 -15.18 -6.41 7.73
N LYS A 254 -14.54 -7.46 8.21
CA LYS A 254 -13.63 -7.40 9.35
C LYS A 254 -12.27 -7.97 8.96
N ASP A 255 -11.22 -7.17 9.12
CA ASP A 255 -9.82 -7.63 9.02
C ASP A 255 -9.16 -7.44 10.38
N ARG A 256 -8.69 -8.52 11.00
CA ARG A 256 -7.97 -8.48 12.26
C ARG A 256 -6.62 -9.11 12.09
N ARG A 257 -5.57 -8.39 12.48
CA ARG A 257 -4.19 -8.84 12.39
C ARG A 257 -3.50 -8.74 13.74
N ARG A 258 -2.77 -9.78 14.09
CA ARG A 258 -1.93 -9.84 15.28
C ARG A 258 -0.58 -10.37 14.85
N ASN A 259 0.48 -9.65 15.19
CA ASN A 259 1.83 -10.05 14.87
C ASN A 259 2.68 -9.99 16.13
N PHE A 260 3.51 -10.98 16.32
CA PHE A 260 4.64 -10.95 17.22
C PHE A 260 5.90 -11.08 16.37
N TYR A 261 6.85 -10.22 16.60
CA TYR A 261 8.13 -10.20 15.89
C TYR A 261 9.26 -10.09 16.87
N LEU A 262 10.28 -10.92 16.70
CA LEU A 262 11.52 -10.90 17.45
C LEU A 262 12.66 -11.07 16.46
N TYR A 263 13.61 -10.17 16.51
CA TYR A 263 14.86 -10.26 15.78
C TYR A 263 16.01 -9.96 16.74
N HIS A 264 17.02 -10.83 16.76
CA HIS A 264 18.24 -10.54 17.48
C HIS A 264 19.46 -10.99 16.71
N HIS A 265 20.55 -10.30 16.92
CA HIS A 265 21.83 -10.69 16.36
C HIS A 265 22.96 -10.47 17.34
N TYR A 266 24.01 -11.24 17.16
CA TYR A 266 25.27 -11.13 17.86
C TYR A 266 26.39 -10.94 16.86
N GLU A 267 27.16 -9.84 17.01
CA GLU A 267 28.34 -9.53 16.24
C GLU A 267 29.57 -10.13 16.94
N TRP A 268 30.01 -11.30 16.48
CA TRP A 268 31.28 -11.86 16.90
C TRP A 268 32.44 -11.02 16.35
N SER A 269 32.36 -10.69 15.08
CA SER A 269 33.26 -9.79 14.38
C SER A 269 32.48 -9.12 13.23
N LYS A 270 33.01 -8.03 12.65
CA LYS A 270 32.35 -7.41 11.50
C LYS A 270 32.10 -8.40 10.34
N PRO A 271 33.05 -9.27 9.96
CA PRO A 271 32.80 -10.27 8.93
C PRO A 271 31.88 -11.41 9.35
N LEU A 272 31.68 -11.68 10.64
CA LEU A 272 30.87 -12.81 11.12
C LEU A 272 29.90 -12.35 12.21
N GLN A 273 28.62 -12.40 11.89
CA GLN A 273 27.51 -12.06 12.76
C GLN A 273 26.48 -13.17 12.65
N LEU A 274 25.95 -13.62 13.77
CA LEU A 274 24.87 -14.60 13.84
C LEU A 274 23.58 -13.88 14.13
N TYR A 275 22.47 -14.28 13.50
CA TYR A 275 21.16 -13.74 13.81
C TYR A 275 20.08 -14.81 13.83
N HIS A 276 19.05 -14.52 14.57
CA HIS A 276 17.83 -15.29 14.64
C HIS A 276 16.63 -14.36 14.59
N GLU A 277 15.61 -14.76 13.82
CA GLU A 277 14.35 -14.07 13.70
C GLU A 277 13.20 -15.04 13.95
N LEU A 278 12.26 -14.62 14.75
CA LEU A 278 11.03 -15.35 15.04
C LEU A 278 9.85 -14.44 14.78
N HIS A 279 8.89 -14.92 14.02
CA HIS A 279 7.66 -14.20 13.80
C HIS A 279 6.44 -15.10 13.95
N TYR A 280 5.40 -14.55 14.54
CA TYR A 280 4.06 -15.09 14.53
C TYR A 280 3.12 -14.07 13.92
N ALA A 281 2.34 -14.49 12.95
CA ALA A 281 1.32 -13.65 12.33
C ALA A 281 -0.03 -14.38 12.35
N SER A 282 -1.09 -13.67 12.71
CA SER A 282 -2.46 -14.14 12.61
C SER A 282 -3.28 -13.11 11.86
N LYS A 283 -3.81 -13.48 10.70
CA LYS A 283 -4.71 -12.66 9.89
C LYS A 283 -6.08 -13.34 9.85
N MET A 284 -7.10 -12.64 10.31
CA MET A 284 -8.49 -13.05 10.22
C MET A 284 -9.23 -12.07 9.33
N ASN A 285 -9.88 -12.60 8.30
CA ASN A 285 -10.84 -11.85 7.52
C ASN A 285 -12.22 -12.49 7.67
N GLY A 286 -13.24 -11.66 7.79
CA GLY A 286 -14.63 -12.07 7.87
C GLY A 286 -15.51 -11.12 7.08
N SER A 287 -16.61 -11.66 6.56
CA SER A 287 -17.70 -10.87 6.00
C SER A 287 -19.01 -11.32 6.63
N THR A 288 -19.78 -10.34 7.11
CA THR A 288 -21.12 -10.59 7.64
C THR A 288 -22.11 -9.83 6.78
N ILE A 289 -23.08 -10.56 6.23
CA ILE A 289 -24.15 -10.02 5.40
C ILE A 289 -25.47 -10.29 6.12
N GLU A 290 -26.24 -9.24 6.39
CA GLU A 290 -27.48 -9.33 7.15
C GLU A 290 -28.62 -8.61 6.42
N ASN A 291 -29.79 -9.22 6.34
CA ASN A 291 -31.09 -8.63 5.92
C ASN A 291 -31.00 -7.79 4.63
N LEU A 292 -30.46 -8.34 3.56
CA LEU A 292 -30.40 -7.66 2.27
C LEU A 292 -31.78 -7.66 1.58
N ASP A 293 -32.10 -6.59 0.82
CA ASP A 293 -33.27 -6.59 -0.06
C ASP A 293 -33.00 -7.30 -1.37
N ASP A 294 -34.08 -7.62 -2.12
CA ASP A 294 -33.99 -8.36 -3.38
C ASP A 294 -33.15 -7.64 -4.44
N ALA A 295 -33.18 -6.30 -4.46
CA ALA A 295 -32.39 -5.53 -5.40
C ALA A 295 -30.88 -5.64 -5.14
N LEU A 296 -30.50 -5.72 -3.88
CA LEU A 296 -29.10 -5.88 -3.49
C LEU A 296 -28.67 -7.33 -3.63
N LEU A 297 -29.54 -8.28 -3.29
CA LEU A 297 -29.30 -9.71 -3.54
C LEU A 297 -29.07 -9.97 -5.02
N ASN A 298 -29.86 -9.39 -5.91
CA ASN A 298 -29.66 -9.47 -7.36
C ASN A 298 -28.31 -8.87 -7.80
N PHE A 299 -27.80 -7.88 -7.09
CA PHE A 299 -26.52 -7.24 -7.40
C PHE A 299 -25.32 -8.07 -6.95
N ILE A 300 -25.41 -8.78 -5.82
CA ILE A 300 -24.30 -9.53 -5.21
C ILE A 300 -24.44 -11.05 -5.28
N ALA A 301 -25.61 -11.60 -5.65
CA ALA A 301 -25.93 -13.00 -5.59
C ALA A 301 -26.56 -13.53 -6.88
N TYR A 302 -26.38 -14.82 -7.16
CA TYR A 302 -26.95 -15.49 -8.32
C TYR A 302 -28.40 -15.93 -8.14
N ASP A 303 -28.82 -16.14 -6.89
CA ASP A 303 -30.13 -16.74 -6.60
C ASP A 303 -30.83 -15.92 -5.53
N THR A 304 -31.98 -15.36 -5.89
CA THR A 304 -32.82 -14.53 -5.02
C THR A 304 -33.82 -15.33 -4.18
N HIS A 305 -34.04 -16.59 -4.51
CA HIS A 305 -35.09 -17.39 -3.85
C HIS A 305 -34.72 -17.93 -2.47
N ALA A 306 -33.47 -17.77 -2.07
CA ALA A 306 -32.93 -18.32 -0.83
C ALA A 306 -32.10 -17.30 -0.04
N ALA A 307 -32.57 -16.06 0.07
CA ALA A 307 -31.86 -15.03 0.83
C ALA A 307 -31.86 -15.38 2.33
N PRO A 308 -30.70 -15.60 2.96
CA PRO A 308 -30.63 -15.81 4.39
C PRO A 308 -30.81 -14.50 5.12
N GLU A 309 -31.39 -14.57 6.31
CA GLU A 309 -31.39 -13.45 7.22
C GLU A 309 -29.95 -13.00 7.59
N LYS A 310 -29.03 -13.97 7.62
CA LYS A 310 -27.63 -13.72 7.96
C LYS A 310 -26.66 -14.68 7.30
N GLU A 311 -25.59 -14.15 6.70
CA GLU A 311 -24.41 -14.90 6.24
C GLU A 311 -23.17 -14.43 7.03
N ASP A 312 -22.39 -15.36 7.57
CA ASP A 312 -21.15 -15.07 8.28
C ASP A 312 -20.03 -15.96 7.75
N ASN A 313 -19.09 -15.37 7.05
CA ASN A 313 -17.94 -16.05 6.45
C ASN A 313 -16.67 -15.60 7.17
N ARG A 314 -15.82 -16.56 7.51
CA ARG A 314 -14.60 -16.29 8.25
C ARG A 314 -13.46 -17.17 7.81
N VAL A 315 -12.32 -16.56 7.56
CA VAL A 315 -11.06 -17.25 7.29
C VAL A 315 -9.97 -16.71 8.21
N VAL A 316 -9.22 -17.62 8.82
CA VAL A 316 -8.11 -17.30 9.72
C VAL A 316 -6.87 -17.99 9.21
N MET A 317 -5.85 -17.25 8.87
CA MET A 317 -4.51 -17.74 8.57
C MET A 317 -3.56 -17.38 9.70
N GLN A 318 -2.87 -18.37 10.22
CA GLN A 318 -1.80 -18.20 11.22
C GLN A 318 -0.50 -18.71 10.63
N SER A 319 0.56 -17.96 10.78
CA SER A 319 1.91 -18.41 10.42
C SER A 319 2.87 -18.24 11.60
N PHE A 320 3.76 -19.20 11.73
CA PHE A 320 4.86 -19.19 12.68
C PHE A 320 6.15 -19.45 11.91
N GLY A 321 6.98 -18.42 11.82
CA GLY A 321 8.25 -18.46 11.12
C GLY A 321 9.43 -18.38 12.09
N ASN A 322 10.44 -19.18 11.79
CA ASN A 322 11.72 -19.24 12.51
C ASN A 322 12.84 -19.20 11.48
N GLU A 323 13.67 -18.16 11.52
CA GLU A 323 14.78 -17.95 10.61
C GLU A 323 16.08 -17.84 11.39
N VAL A 324 17.08 -18.57 10.96
CA VAL A 324 18.45 -18.47 11.45
C VAL A 324 19.40 -18.13 10.31
N GLY A 325 20.37 -17.29 10.56
CA GLY A 325 21.28 -16.90 9.50
C GLY A 325 22.62 -16.37 10.01
N ILE A 326 23.52 -16.29 9.07
CA ILE A 326 24.82 -15.64 9.21
C ILE A 326 24.88 -14.45 8.30
N LYS A 327 25.52 -13.38 8.73
CA LYS A 327 25.74 -12.17 7.93
C LYS A 327 27.09 -11.54 8.28
N GLY A 328 27.57 -10.64 7.45
CA GLY A 328 28.81 -9.95 7.74
C GLY A 328 29.16 -8.86 6.75
N ASP A 329 30.11 -8.03 7.17
CA ASP A 329 30.73 -6.98 6.37
C ASP A 329 32.23 -7.26 6.25
N ILE A 330 32.69 -7.53 5.04
CA ILE A 330 34.09 -7.75 4.71
C ILE A 330 34.65 -6.44 4.15
N ALA A 331 35.59 -5.83 4.86
CA ALA A 331 36.10 -4.52 4.48
C ALA A 331 36.82 -4.52 3.13
N GLN A 332 37.53 -5.57 2.83
CA GLN A 332 38.13 -5.81 1.50
C GLN A 332 37.68 -7.20 1.05
N PRO A 333 36.89 -7.32 -0.03
CA PRO A 333 36.60 -6.36 -1.10
C PRO A 333 35.36 -5.44 -0.92
N ASN A 334 35.02 -4.99 0.27
CA ASN A 334 33.83 -4.17 0.56
C ASN A 334 32.50 -4.90 0.23
N LEU A 335 32.37 -6.07 0.78
CA LEU A 335 31.28 -7.01 0.55
C LEU A 335 30.44 -7.15 1.82
N CYS A 336 29.14 -6.87 1.71
CA CYS A 336 28.16 -7.23 2.72
C CYS A 336 27.39 -8.47 2.26
N TYR A 337 27.18 -9.43 3.14
CA TYR A 337 26.50 -10.67 2.80
C TYR A 337 25.60 -11.17 3.93
N ALA A 338 24.59 -11.95 3.58
CA ALA A 338 23.86 -12.81 4.50
C ALA A 338 23.42 -14.09 3.81
N LEU A 339 23.34 -15.16 4.60
CA LEU A 339 22.76 -16.45 4.22
C LEU A 339 21.84 -16.89 5.35
N HIS A 340 20.64 -17.36 5.02
CA HIS A 340 19.66 -17.78 6.01
C HIS A 340 18.84 -18.98 5.58
N TYR A 341 18.40 -19.71 6.59
CA TYR A 341 17.39 -20.74 6.48
C TYR A 341 16.17 -20.35 7.32
N ARG A 342 14.97 -20.44 6.71
CA ARG A 342 13.70 -20.16 7.37
C ARG A 342 12.77 -21.36 7.30
N LEU A 343 12.20 -21.72 8.43
CA LEU A 343 11.10 -22.67 8.58
C LEU A 343 9.82 -21.88 8.86
N GLU A 344 8.77 -22.13 8.08
CA GLU A 344 7.47 -21.50 8.32
C GLU A 344 6.37 -22.55 8.41
N LYS A 345 5.60 -22.51 9.51
CA LYS A 345 4.43 -23.37 9.72
C LYS A 345 3.17 -22.51 9.54
N ILE A 346 2.29 -22.96 8.67
CA ILE A 346 1.10 -22.21 8.27
C ILE A 346 -0.13 -23.05 8.63
N TYR A 347 -1.11 -22.39 9.26
CA TYR A 347 -2.40 -22.97 9.63
C TYR A 347 -3.49 -22.09 9.04
N LEU A 348 -4.32 -22.68 8.19
CA LEU A 348 -5.50 -22.03 7.63
C LEU A 348 -6.74 -22.71 8.22
N ASN A 349 -7.62 -21.91 8.81
CA ASN A 349 -8.94 -22.34 9.24
C ASN A 349 -9.98 -21.49 8.51
N TYR A 350 -10.96 -22.13 7.90
CA TYR A 350 -12.07 -21.44 7.25
C TYR A 350 -13.42 -21.96 7.74
N HIS A 351 -14.36 -21.06 7.83
CA HIS A 351 -15.75 -21.30 8.15
C HIS A 351 -16.61 -20.45 7.25
N PHE A 352 -17.51 -21.08 6.54
CA PHE A 352 -18.47 -20.45 5.65
C PHE A 352 -19.89 -20.83 6.04
N SER A 353 -20.82 -19.92 5.87
CA SER A 353 -22.23 -20.17 6.15
C SER A 353 -22.80 -21.26 5.24
N LYS A 354 -23.66 -22.13 5.78
CA LYS A 354 -24.24 -23.26 5.07
C LYS A 354 -25.18 -22.78 3.96
N PRO A 355 -25.07 -23.27 2.71
CA PRO A 355 -26.05 -23.03 1.67
C PRO A 355 -27.36 -23.76 1.96
N GLU A 356 -28.48 -23.24 1.47
CA GLU A 356 -29.78 -23.92 1.59
C GLU A 356 -29.95 -25.11 0.63
N SER A 357 -29.27 -25.06 -0.52
CA SER A 357 -29.36 -26.14 -1.49
C SER A 357 -28.48 -27.34 -1.11
N ALA A 358 -29.05 -28.51 -1.08
CA ALA A 358 -28.39 -29.76 -0.73
C ALA A 358 -27.33 -30.27 -1.73
N ALA A 359 -27.06 -29.51 -2.79
CA ALA A 359 -26.20 -29.95 -3.90
C ALA A 359 -24.70 -29.68 -3.71
N TYR A 360 -24.29 -29.07 -2.62
CA TYR A 360 -22.88 -28.74 -2.41
C TYR A 360 -22.15 -29.80 -1.57
N HIS A 361 -21.22 -30.51 -2.21
CA HIS A 361 -20.42 -31.58 -1.58
C HIS A 361 -19.10 -31.08 -0.98
N HIS A 362 -18.81 -29.78 -1.01
CA HIS A 362 -17.56 -29.21 -0.48
C HIS A 362 -17.64 -28.92 1.02
N PRO A 363 -16.53 -29.09 1.77
CA PRO A 363 -16.55 -28.86 3.20
C PRO A 363 -16.67 -27.35 3.48
N LEU A 364 -17.72 -26.95 4.19
CA LEU A 364 -17.98 -25.57 4.63
C LEU A 364 -17.04 -25.12 5.75
N GLN A 365 -16.41 -26.08 6.40
CA GLN A 365 -15.42 -25.84 7.45
C GLN A 365 -14.21 -26.74 7.17
N GLY A 366 -13.04 -26.19 7.32
CA GLY A 366 -11.82 -26.96 7.11
C GLY A 366 -10.59 -26.35 7.76
N LYS A 367 -9.59 -27.21 7.86
CA LYS A 367 -8.27 -26.84 8.38
C LYS A 367 -7.23 -27.34 7.40
N LYS A 368 -6.34 -26.45 6.98
CA LYS A 368 -5.20 -26.79 6.15
C LYS A 368 -3.93 -26.45 6.93
N LYS A 369 -2.96 -27.38 6.91
CA LYS A 369 -1.64 -27.17 7.53
C LYS A 369 -0.57 -27.32 6.47
N GLU A 370 0.40 -26.43 6.50
CA GLU A 370 1.51 -26.47 5.58
C GLU A 370 2.80 -26.10 6.33
N THR A 371 3.89 -26.75 5.93
CA THR A 371 5.23 -26.42 6.45
C THR A 371 6.12 -26.09 5.25
N GLU A 372 6.72 -24.93 5.29
CA GLU A 372 7.56 -24.41 4.23
C GLU A 372 9.00 -24.20 4.71
N HIS A 373 9.95 -24.58 3.88
CA HIS A 373 11.38 -24.47 4.13
C HIS A 373 12.02 -23.55 3.10
N TYR A 374 12.66 -22.50 3.53
CA TYR A 374 13.28 -21.51 2.67
C TYR A 374 14.78 -21.47 2.86
N LEU A 375 15.50 -21.34 1.76
CA LEU A 375 16.90 -20.97 1.75
C LEU A 375 17.01 -19.61 1.03
N GLY A 376 17.67 -18.66 1.65
CA GLY A 376 17.82 -17.34 1.07
C GLY A 376 19.10 -16.65 1.48
N GLY A 377 19.37 -15.56 0.83
CA GLY A 377 20.53 -14.75 1.13
C GLY A 377 20.63 -13.52 0.26
N TYR A 378 21.48 -12.63 0.66
CA TYR A 378 21.82 -11.46 -0.16
C TYR A 378 23.32 -11.19 -0.13
N THR A 379 23.80 -10.54 -1.19
CA THR A 379 25.11 -9.95 -1.23
C THR A 379 25.04 -8.53 -1.79
N ARG A 380 25.86 -7.65 -1.26
CA ARG A 380 26.05 -6.31 -1.77
C ARG A 380 27.53 -6.02 -1.84
N TRP A 381 28.02 -5.84 -3.03
CA TRP A 381 29.41 -5.55 -3.32
C TRP A 381 29.55 -4.11 -3.80
N ASN A 382 30.34 -3.30 -3.09
CA ASN A 382 30.65 -1.94 -3.47
C ASN A 382 32.02 -1.91 -4.14
N PHE A 383 32.06 -1.56 -5.42
CA PHE A 383 33.27 -1.42 -6.20
C PHE A 383 33.88 -0.01 -6.06
N ILE A 384 35.02 0.20 -6.68
CA ILE A 384 35.66 1.51 -6.79
C ILE A 384 34.73 2.48 -7.56
N GLY A 385 34.61 3.73 -7.11
CA GLY A 385 33.92 4.78 -7.86
C GLY A 385 32.40 4.79 -7.78
N GLN A 386 31.79 4.43 -6.66
CA GLN A 386 30.34 4.45 -6.43
C GLN A 386 29.53 3.37 -7.16
N GLN A 387 30.21 2.37 -7.73
CA GLN A 387 29.53 1.25 -8.36
C GLN A 387 29.14 0.21 -7.31
N LYS A 388 27.92 -0.36 -7.42
CA LYS A 388 27.41 -1.36 -6.49
C LYS A 388 26.72 -2.47 -7.27
N LEU A 389 26.98 -3.72 -6.86
CA LEU A 389 26.22 -4.89 -7.31
C LEU A 389 25.51 -5.49 -6.10
N ALA A 390 24.20 -5.73 -6.22
CA ALA A 390 23.42 -6.40 -5.20
C ALA A 390 22.72 -7.62 -5.80
N LEU A 391 22.73 -8.70 -5.04
CA LEU A 391 22.01 -9.94 -5.31
C LEU A 391 21.17 -10.25 -4.08
N ASP A 392 19.89 -10.49 -4.26
CA ASP A 392 18.97 -10.94 -3.22
C ASP A 392 18.15 -12.09 -3.75
N GLY A 393 18.12 -13.21 -3.03
CA GLY A 393 17.42 -14.39 -3.49
C GLY A 393 16.82 -15.21 -2.35
N VAL A 394 15.66 -15.77 -2.61
CA VAL A 394 14.98 -16.73 -1.73
C VAL A 394 14.42 -17.86 -2.59
N TYR A 395 14.63 -19.08 -2.15
CA TYR A 395 14.11 -20.29 -2.75
C TYR A 395 13.30 -21.10 -1.74
N LEU A 396 12.13 -21.58 -2.15
CA LEU A 396 11.30 -22.47 -1.35
C LEU A 396 11.67 -23.94 -1.67
N LEU A 397 12.17 -24.67 -0.66
CA LEU A 397 12.65 -26.05 -0.80
C LEU A 397 11.48 -27.06 -0.87
N GLN A 398 10.60 -26.86 -1.84
CA GLN A 398 9.45 -27.72 -2.14
C GLN A 398 9.28 -27.90 -3.64
N GLN A 399 8.50 -28.93 -4.04
CA GLN A 399 8.15 -29.10 -5.45
C GLN A 399 7.41 -27.85 -5.96
N GLY A 400 7.69 -27.46 -7.23
CA GLY A 400 7.10 -26.30 -7.87
C GLY A 400 8.10 -25.20 -8.24
N GLY A 401 9.31 -25.22 -7.68
CA GLY A 401 10.39 -24.30 -8.05
C GLY A 401 10.07 -22.83 -7.74
N TYR A 402 9.46 -22.57 -6.60
CA TYR A 402 9.11 -21.21 -6.16
C TYR A 402 10.37 -20.48 -5.72
N HIS A 403 10.57 -19.31 -6.30
CA HIS A 403 11.78 -18.51 -6.05
C HIS A 403 11.53 -17.02 -6.26
N LYS A 404 12.37 -16.23 -5.63
CA LYS A 404 12.54 -14.79 -5.90
C LYS A 404 14.04 -14.55 -6.06
N LEU A 405 14.43 -13.92 -7.15
CA LEU A 405 15.80 -13.49 -7.37
C LEU A 405 15.79 -12.06 -7.91
N ASN A 406 16.53 -11.19 -7.26
CA ASN A 406 16.74 -9.81 -7.63
C ASN A 406 18.24 -9.60 -7.86
N VAL A 407 18.61 -9.05 -9.00
CA VAL A 407 19.98 -8.66 -9.34
C VAL A 407 19.94 -7.20 -9.69
N ALA A 408 20.68 -6.36 -8.99
CA ALA A 408 20.71 -4.94 -9.26
C ALA A 408 22.14 -4.43 -9.35
N TYR A 409 22.42 -3.68 -10.42
CA TYR A 409 23.66 -2.95 -10.59
C TYR A 409 23.38 -1.46 -10.58
N GLN A 410 24.13 -0.72 -9.77
CA GLN A 410 24.03 0.72 -9.65
C GLN A 410 25.39 1.35 -10.01
N GLY A 411 25.39 2.22 -11.01
CA GLY A 411 26.49 3.11 -11.35
C GLY A 411 26.28 4.51 -10.76
N LYS A 412 27.12 5.44 -11.17
CA LYS A 412 27.05 6.85 -10.68
C LYS A 412 25.74 7.55 -11.09
N PHE A 413 25.20 7.26 -12.28
CA PHE A 413 24.05 7.97 -12.86
C PHE A 413 22.93 7.04 -13.28
N PHE A 414 23.05 5.74 -13.05
CA PHE A 414 22.06 4.78 -13.49
C PHE A 414 21.99 3.55 -12.59
N LYS A 415 20.85 2.87 -12.63
CA LYS A 415 20.60 1.59 -11.99
C LYS A 415 19.87 0.69 -12.97
N VAL A 416 20.26 -0.57 -13.02
CA VAL A 416 19.52 -1.61 -13.72
C VAL A 416 19.24 -2.73 -12.74
N ALA A 417 17.98 -3.17 -12.68
CA ALA A 417 17.57 -4.28 -11.83
C ALA A 417 16.81 -5.34 -12.64
N LEU A 418 17.14 -6.60 -12.39
CA LEU A 418 16.49 -7.76 -12.96
C LEU A 418 15.77 -8.51 -11.86
N HIS A 419 14.52 -8.87 -12.09
CA HIS A 419 13.70 -9.59 -11.14
C HIS A 419 13.11 -10.83 -11.77
N THR A 420 13.18 -11.95 -11.09
CA THR A 420 12.42 -13.14 -11.44
C THR A 420 11.75 -13.70 -10.19
N ILE A 421 10.44 -13.93 -10.27
CA ILE A 421 9.63 -14.36 -9.15
C ILE A 421 8.65 -15.42 -9.64
N LYS A 422 8.64 -16.56 -8.95
CA LYS A 422 7.58 -17.57 -9.09
C LYS A 422 7.02 -17.87 -7.70
N HIS A 423 5.73 -17.76 -7.53
CA HIS A 423 5.10 -17.86 -6.21
C HIS A 423 3.89 -18.79 -6.21
N LYS A 424 3.49 -19.23 -5.02
CA LYS A 424 2.26 -20.03 -4.83
C LYS A 424 1.03 -19.18 -5.10
N THR A 425 -0.03 -19.84 -5.57
CA THR A 425 -1.36 -19.22 -5.65
C THR A 425 -1.88 -18.96 -4.23
N PRO A 426 -2.36 -17.73 -3.95
CA PRO A 426 -2.96 -17.43 -2.65
C PRO A 426 -4.18 -18.30 -2.33
N TYR A 427 -4.41 -18.60 -1.04
CA TYR A 427 -5.46 -19.53 -0.64
C TYR A 427 -6.86 -19.12 -1.10
N ILE A 428 -7.28 -17.86 -0.87
CA ILE A 428 -8.63 -17.43 -1.24
C ILE A 428 -8.82 -17.24 -2.75
N VAL A 429 -7.73 -17.21 -3.51
CA VAL A 429 -7.76 -17.17 -4.98
C VAL A 429 -7.98 -18.58 -5.54
N ALA A 430 -7.33 -19.59 -4.96
CA ALA A 430 -7.52 -20.97 -5.35
C ALA A 430 -8.87 -21.52 -4.84
N TYR A 431 -9.22 -21.23 -3.60
CA TYR A 431 -10.43 -21.71 -2.96
C TYR A 431 -11.19 -20.57 -2.29
N GLY A 432 -12.36 -20.27 -2.80
CA GLY A 432 -13.24 -19.27 -2.24
C GLY A 432 -14.68 -19.76 -2.19
N TYR A 433 -15.37 -19.40 -1.12
CA TYR A 433 -16.73 -19.78 -0.90
C TYR A 433 -17.52 -18.65 -0.22
N SER A 434 -18.72 -18.43 -0.73
CA SER A 434 -19.79 -17.75 -0.01
C SER A 434 -21.07 -18.58 -0.24
N ARG A 435 -22.14 -18.30 0.47
CA ARG A 435 -23.40 -19.01 0.29
C ARG A 435 -23.88 -19.01 -1.17
N HIS A 436 -23.55 -17.99 -1.92
CA HIS A 436 -23.99 -17.80 -3.29
C HIS A 436 -22.89 -18.07 -4.32
N ARG A 437 -21.67 -18.43 -3.89
CA ARG A 437 -20.52 -18.58 -4.78
C ARG A 437 -19.54 -19.59 -4.24
N LEU A 438 -19.10 -20.47 -5.12
CA LEU A 438 -18.02 -21.41 -4.85
C LEU A 438 -17.07 -21.41 -6.03
N TRP A 439 -15.77 -21.33 -5.73
CA TRP A 439 -14.74 -21.76 -6.67
C TRP A 439 -13.69 -22.59 -5.95
N ASP A 440 -13.27 -23.65 -6.63
CA ASP A 440 -12.16 -24.50 -6.27
C ASP A 440 -11.37 -24.71 -7.56
N LYS A 441 -10.26 -23.97 -7.70
CA LYS A 441 -9.51 -23.87 -8.95
C LYS A 441 -8.05 -24.21 -8.72
N ASP A 442 -7.56 -25.16 -9.51
CA ASP A 442 -6.13 -25.48 -9.54
C ASP A 442 -5.44 -24.61 -10.58
N PHE A 443 -4.67 -23.64 -10.12
CA PHE A 443 -3.96 -22.69 -10.95
C PHE A 443 -2.49 -23.08 -11.10
N VAL A 444 -1.97 -22.94 -12.30
CA VAL A 444 -0.52 -23.00 -12.55
C VAL A 444 0.16 -21.85 -11.79
N ALA A 445 1.27 -22.14 -11.12
CA ALA A 445 1.99 -21.14 -10.34
C ALA A 445 2.37 -19.91 -11.19
N PRO A 446 1.90 -18.71 -10.81
CA PRO A 446 2.21 -17.50 -11.56
C PRO A 446 3.70 -17.14 -11.42
N SER A 447 4.26 -16.61 -12.50
CA SER A 447 5.64 -16.13 -12.50
C SER A 447 5.76 -14.79 -13.20
N THR A 448 6.69 -13.97 -12.72
CA THR A 448 6.97 -12.65 -13.26
C THR A 448 8.46 -12.49 -13.51
N GLN A 449 8.80 -11.97 -14.66
CA GLN A 449 10.13 -11.49 -15.01
C GLN A 449 10.05 -10.00 -15.26
N ALA A 450 10.93 -9.23 -14.66
CA ALA A 450 10.94 -7.78 -14.81
C ALA A 450 12.35 -7.24 -14.98
N ILE A 451 12.46 -6.15 -15.73
CA ILE A 451 13.67 -5.36 -15.92
C ILE A 451 13.31 -3.92 -15.65
N ASP A 452 13.97 -3.31 -14.68
CA ASP A 452 13.82 -1.90 -14.33
C ASP A 452 15.15 -1.19 -14.61
N ALA A 453 15.11 -0.09 -15.38
CA ALA A 453 16.27 0.74 -15.68
C ALA A 453 15.98 2.18 -15.33
N ALA A 454 16.69 2.72 -14.34
CA ALA A 454 16.55 4.09 -13.88
C ALA A 454 17.81 4.90 -14.19
N LEU A 455 17.63 6.17 -14.54
CA LEU A 455 18.67 7.16 -14.65
C LEU A 455 18.41 8.26 -13.63
N TRP A 456 19.46 8.96 -13.19
CA TRP A 456 19.30 10.17 -12.40
C TRP A 456 20.36 11.21 -12.78
N TYR A 457 19.86 12.41 -12.85
CA TYR A 457 20.68 13.59 -13.04
C TYR A 457 20.29 14.64 -12.00
N HIS A 458 21.28 15.16 -11.30
CA HIS A 458 21.09 16.19 -10.30
C HIS A 458 22.01 17.38 -10.60
N ALA A 459 21.39 18.54 -10.72
CA ALA A 459 22.05 19.84 -10.80
C ALA A 459 21.43 20.75 -9.73
N PRO A 460 22.01 21.91 -9.42
CA PRO A 460 21.56 22.78 -8.32
C PRO A 460 20.08 23.18 -8.36
N TYR A 461 19.47 23.24 -9.54
CA TYR A 461 18.09 23.70 -9.72
C TYR A 461 17.18 22.67 -10.37
N ILE A 462 17.71 21.52 -10.79
CA ILE A 462 16.95 20.50 -11.49
C ILE A 462 17.41 19.09 -11.09
N ALA A 463 16.45 18.25 -10.78
CA ALA A 463 16.68 16.82 -10.62
C ALA A 463 15.73 16.04 -11.52
N ILE A 464 16.28 15.09 -12.31
CA ILE A 464 15.51 14.27 -13.24
C ILE A 464 15.82 12.80 -12.95
N GLN A 465 14.77 12.01 -12.82
CA GLN A 465 14.88 10.57 -12.55
C GLN A 465 13.85 9.79 -13.36
N PRO A 466 14.12 9.47 -14.63
CA PRO A 466 13.32 8.55 -15.41
C PRO A 466 13.63 7.10 -15.07
N MET A 467 12.61 6.23 -15.12
CA MET A 467 12.70 4.79 -14.97
C MET A 467 11.86 4.09 -16.04
N LEU A 468 12.49 3.22 -16.79
CA LEU A 468 11.84 2.30 -17.73
C LEU A 468 11.63 0.96 -17.03
N SER A 469 10.44 0.41 -17.13
CA SER A 469 10.10 -0.89 -16.59
C SER A 469 9.49 -1.78 -17.66
N PHE A 470 10.04 -2.97 -17.81
CA PHE A 470 9.48 -4.03 -18.63
C PHE A 470 9.12 -5.21 -17.75
N LYS A 471 7.88 -5.70 -17.84
CA LYS A 471 7.37 -6.83 -17.06
C LYS A 471 6.72 -7.85 -17.96
N LYS A 472 7.08 -9.13 -17.78
CA LYS A 472 6.43 -10.28 -18.40
C LYS A 472 5.77 -11.09 -17.31
N LEU A 473 4.44 -11.18 -17.37
CA LEU A 473 3.60 -11.92 -16.41
C LEU A 473 3.15 -13.21 -17.08
N ASN A 474 3.60 -14.36 -16.58
CA ASN A 474 3.15 -15.67 -17.05
C ASN A 474 2.14 -16.22 -16.04
N HIS A 475 1.08 -16.84 -16.57
CA HIS A 475 0.01 -17.45 -15.76
C HIS A 475 -0.57 -16.46 -14.74
N HIS A 476 -0.71 -15.18 -15.14
CA HIS A 476 -1.23 -14.13 -14.28
C HIS A 476 -2.66 -14.44 -13.85
N ILE A 477 -2.94 -14.35 -12.54
CA ILE A 477 -4.26 -14.59 -11.99
C ILE A 477 -4.93 -13.24 -11.74
N TYR A 478 -6.17 -13.11 -12.18
CA TYR A 478 -6.98 -11.90 -12.03
C TYR A 478 -8.44 -12.28 -11.78
N TYR A 479 -9.19 -11.39 -11.16
CA TYR A 479 -10.61 -11.56 -11.04
C TYR A 479 -11.32 -10.98 -12.28
N ARG A 480 -12.31 -11.67 -12.76
CA ARG A 480 -13.15 -11.25 -13.89
C ARG A 480 -14.62 -11.39 -13.53
N LYS A 481 -15.44 -10.47 -14.01
CA LYS A 481 -16.88 -10.56 -13.88
C LYS A 481 -17.41 -11.84 -14.54
N VAL A 482 -18.24 -12.60 -13.82
CA VAL A 482 -18.73 -13.91 -14.30
C VAL A 482 -19.61 -13.75 -15.51
N ASP A 483 -20.59 -12.85 -15.45
CA ASP A 483 -21.42 -12.48 -16.60
C ASP A 483 -21.14 -11.03 -16.97
N PRO A 484 -20.43 -10.78 -18.08
CA PRO A 484 -20.16 -9.42 -18.54
C PRO A 484 -21.42 -8.62 -18.89
N THR A 485 -22.55 -9.28 -19.16
CA THR A 485 -23.80 -8.64 -19.58
C THR A 485 -24.68 -8.22 -18.43
N ALA A 486 -24.59 -8.92 -17.30
CA ALA A 486 -25.40 -8.66 -16.12
C ALA A 486 -25.00 -7.38 -15.39
N ASP A 487 -25.90 -6.79 -14.62
CA ASP A 487 -25.63 -5.57 -13.82
C ASP A 487 -25.02 -5.86 -12.45
N HIS A 488 -24.84 -7.16 -12.10
CA HIS A 488 -24.22 -7.56 -10.82
C HIS A 488 -22.71 -7.38 -10.81
N CYS A 489 -22.10 -7.29 -9.61
CA CYS A 489 -20.65 -7.15 -9.40
C CYS A 489 -19.95 -8.48 -9.07
N ILE A 490 -20.48 -9.61 -9.49
CA ILE A 490 -19.96 -10.94 -9.16
C ILE A 490 -18.73 -11.26 -9.98
N ALA A 491 -17.65 -11.62 -9.33
CA ALA A 491 -16.37 -11.93 -9.95
C ALA A 491 -15.78 -13.27 -9.49
N GLU A 492 -15.06 -13.91 -10.37
CA GLU A 492 -14.32 -15.15 -10.12
C GLU A 492 -12.85 -15.00 -10.52
N PRO A 493 -11.94 -15.70 -9.83
CA PRO A 493 -10.55 -15.75 -10.24
C PRO A 493 -10.39 -16.54 -11.55
N MET A 494 -9.62 -15.96 -12.45
CA MET A 494 -9.26 -16.53 -13.75
C MET A 494 -7.75 -16.46 -13.93
N GLN A 495 -7.22 -17.32 -14.80
CA GLN A 495 -5.81 -17.30 -15.13
C GLN A 495 -5.63 -16.98 -16.61
N ALA A 496 -4.71 -16.06 -16.91
CA ALA A 496 -4.35 -15.72 -18.27
C ALA A 496 -3.66 -16.91 -18.97
N THR A 497 -4.16 -17.26 -20.15
CA THR A 497 -3.63 -18.35 -20.97
C THR A 497 -2.32 -17.99 -21.67
N HIS A 498 -2.12 -16.71 -21.92
CA HIS A 498 -0.94 -16.17 -22.60
C HIS A 498 -0.19 -15.19 -21.70
N PRO A 499 1.12 -15.02 -21.89
CA PRO A 499 1.89 -14.02 -21.19
C PRO A 499 1.37 -12.60 -21.44
N ILE A 500 1.35 -11.78 -20.39
CA ILE A 500 1.04 -10.36 -20.46
C ILE A 500 2.36 -9.60 -20.41
N TYR A 501 2.56 -8.68 -21.35
CA TYR A 501 3.72 -7.82 -21.42
C TYR A 501 3.31 -6.38 -21.10
N LEU A 502 3.99 -5.79 -20.12
CA LEU A 502 3.80 -4.41 -19.73
C LEU A 502 5.11 -3.65 -19.93
N PHE A 503 5.07 -2.57 -20.66
CA PHE A 503 6.19 -1.66 -20.82
C PHE A 503 5.76 -0.26 -20.40
N SER A 504 6.43 0.30 -19.38
CA SER A 504 6.06 1.59 -18.78
C SER A 504 7.28 2.48 -18.56
N LEU A 505 7.04 3.77 -18.63
CA LEU A 505 7.95 4.84 -18.23
C LEU A 505 7.39 5.51 -16.98
N GLU A 506 8.20 5.63 -15.95
CA GLU A 506 7.92 6.43 -14.77
C GLU A 506 9.02 7.48 -14.62
N GLY A 507 8.71 8.70 -14.21
CA GLY A 507 9.72 9.73 -14.10
C GLY A 507 9.37 10.80 -13.09
N ASN A 508 10.40 11.24 -12.37
CA ASN A 508 10.35 12.40 -11.49
C ASN A 508 11.17 13.53 -12.11
N LEU A 509 10.60 14.74 -12.06
CA LEU A 509 11.27 15.99 -12.43
C LEU A 509 11.01 16.99 -11.33
N ASN A 510 12.09 17.42 -10.64
CA ASN A 510 12.04 18.43 -9.60
C ASN A 510 12.81 19.66 -10.07
N ILE A 511 12.18 20.81 -10.03
CA ILE A 511 12.76 22.09 -10.45
C ILE A 511 12.65 23.06 -9.29
N CYS A 512 13.75 23.76 -8.97
CA CYS A 512 13.77 24.86 -8.01
C CYS A 512 13.95 26.17 -8.75
N CYS A 513 12.94 27.03 -8.74
CA CYS A 513 12.98 28.35 -9.36
C CYS A 513 13.12 29.43 -8.29
N LEU A 514 13.94 30.44 -8.54
CA LEU A 514 14.05 31.62 -7.66
C LEU A 514 14.25 31.26 -6.18
N THR A 515 14.94 30.16 -5.87
CA THR A 515 15.30 29.68 -4.52
C THR A 515 14.12 29.21 -3.66
N TYR A 516 12.93 29.75 -3.84
CA TYR A 516 11.74 29.50 -2.99
C TYR A 516 10.61 28.79 -3.71
N PHE A 517 10.59 28.77 -5.03
CA PHE A 517 9.54 28.14 -5.81
C PHE A 517 10.00 26.79 -6.32
N HIS A 518 9.20 25.78 -6.03
CA HIS A 518 9.49 24.39 -6.36
C HIS A 518 8.38 23.83 -7.24
N LEU A 519 8.78 23.05 -8.23
CA LEU A 519 7.91 22.37 -9.17
C LEU A 519 8.32 20.90 -9.15
N ASP A 520 7.50 20.07 -8.52
CA ASP A 520 7.71 18.61 -8.47
C ASP A 520 6.72 17.95 -9.42
N HIS A 521 7.21 17.21 -10.37
CA HIS A 521 6.41 16.49 -11.35
C HIS A 521 6.71 14.99 -11.25
N HIS A 522 5.65 14.20 -11.30
CA HIS A 522 5.72 12.75 -11.42
C HIS A 522 4.81 12.31 -12.56
N LEU A 523 5.35 11.55 -13.50
CA LEU A 523 4.66 11.03 -14.67
C LEU A 523 4.82 9.53 -14.73
N THR A 524 3.71 8.81 -14.92
CA THR A 524 3.70 7.38 -15.24
C THR A 524 3.00 7.21 -16.59
N MET A 525 3.65 6.54 -17.54
CA MET A 525 3.11 6.28 -18.87
C MET A 525 3.17 4.78 -19.17
N LEU A 526 2.08 4.25 -19.67
CA LEU A 526 2.03 2.93 -20.27
C LEU A 526 2.45 3.04 -21.73
N LEU A 527 3.67 2.62 -22.07
CA LEU A 527 4.19 2.69 -23.43
C LEU A 527 3.62 1.57 -24.30
N LYS A 528 3.47 0.38 -23.73
CA LYS A 528 2.90 -0.76 -24.44
C LYS A 528 2.32 -1.78 -23.47
N GLU A 529 1.15 -2.26 -23.81
CA GLU A 529 0.52 -3.42 -23.25
C GLU A 529 0.27 -4.43 -24.35
N SER A 530 0.59 -5.67 -24.15
CA SER A 530 0.33 -6.73 -25.12
C SER A 530 -0.08 -8.01 -24.40
N SER A 531 -1.28 -8.48 -24.72
CA SER A 531 -1.77 -9.81 -24.34
C SER A 531 -2.41 -10.42 -25.56
N LYS A 532 -1.86 -11.54 -26.05
CA LYS A 532 -2.43 -12.25 -27.19
C LYS A 532 -3.75 -12.91 -26.75
N GLY A 533 -4.88 -12.55 -27.37
CA GLY A 533 -6.12 -13.29 -27.27
C GLY A 533 -7.09 -12.90 -26.16
N ASP A 534 -6.70 -12.09 -25.17
CA ASP A 534 -7.61 -11.69 -24.08
C ASP A 534 -7.88 -10.17 -24.08
N LYS A 535 -9.01 -9.78 -24.66
CA LYS A 535 -9.45 -8.38 -24.74
C LYS A 535 -9.69 -7.71 -23.38
N VAL A 536 -9.80 -8.47 -22.30
CA VAL A 536 -9.98 -7.96 -20.93
C VAL A 536 -8.77 -7.15 -20.44
N PHE A 537 -7.60 -7.38 -21.05
CA PHE A 537 -6.40 -6.63 -20.73
C PHE A 537 -6.19 -5.39 -21.60
N THR A 538 -7.11 -5.07 -22.49
CA THR A 538 -6.97 -3.88 -23.36
C THR A 538 -7.58 -2.67 -22.66
N GLY A 539 -6.77 -1.63 -22.39
CA GLY A 539 -7.22 -0.34 -21.83
C GLY A 539 -7.62 -0.36 -20.36
N TYR A 540 -7.22 -1.38 -19.59
CA TYR A 540 -7.49 -1.45 -18.14
C TYR A 540 -6.50 -0.63 -17.31
N LEU A 541 -5.36 -0.25 -17.87
CA LEU A 541 -4.41 0.69 -17.28
C LEU A 541 -4.56 2.07 -17.95
N PRO A 542 -4.44 3.15 -17.17
CA PRO A 542 -4.41 4.48 -17.75
C PRO A 542 -3.17 4.63 -18.66
N PRO A 543 -3.34 5.15 -19.89
CA PRO A 543 -2.21 5.40 -20.77
C PRO A 543 -1.16 6.30 -20.14
N TYR A 544 -1.60 7.32 -19.36
CA TYR A 544 -0.70 8.11 -18.54
C TYR A 544 -1.38 8.64 -17.28
N MET A 545 -0.58 8.83 -16.26
CA MET A 545 -0.94 9.47 -15.00
C MET A 545 0.08 10.57 -14.70
N TYR A 546 -0.39 11.68 -14.21
CA TYR A 546 0.43 12.81 -13.87
C TYR A 546 0.09 13.33 -12.47
N THR A 547 1.13 13.64 -11.68
CA THR A 547 1.03 14.41 -10.44
C THR A 547 2.01 15.57 -10.49
N GLY A 548 1.51 16.77 -10.21
CA GLY A 548 2.31 17.98 -10.10
C GLY A 548 2.12 18.61 -8.73
N ARG A 549 3.19 19.14 -8.17
CA ARG A 549 3.17 19.96 -6.95
C ARG A 549 3.90 21.25 -7.24
N TYR A 550 3.22 22.35 -7.13
CA TYR A 550 3.69 23.70 -7.43
C TYR A 550 3.63 24.51 -6.15
N TYR A 551 4.78 24.82 -5.54
CA TYR A 551 4.73 25.38 -4.20
C TYR A 551 5.86 26.37 -3.92
N TYR A 552 5.56 27.26 -3.01
CA TYR A 552 6.48 28.14 -2.36
C TYR A 552 6.93 27.51 -1.04
N ALA A 553 8.24 27.44 -0.79
CA ALA A 553 8.84 26.96 0.45
C ALA A 553 9.82 27.97 1.01
N HIS A 554 9.67 28.31 2.27
CA HIS A 554 10.51 29.28 2.96
C HIS A 554 10.67 28.96 4.44
N GLN A 555 11.82 29.34 5.00
CA GLN A 555 12.16 29.18 6.41
C GLN A 555 12.50 30.56 7.03
N PRO A 556 11.49 31.40 7.35
CA PRO A 556 11.70 32.67 8.00
C PRO A 556 12.11 32.53 9.47
N PHE A 557 12.48 33.65 10.10
CA PHE A 557 12.81 33.73 11.52
C PHE A 557 13.89 32.77 11.99
N ASP A 558 15.05 32.78 11.33
CA ASP A 558 16.20 31.92 11.65
C ASP A 558 15.86 30.42 11.70
N LYS A 559 15.02 29.96 10.77
CA LYS A 559 14.55 28.59 10.65
C LYS A 559 13.61 28.10 11.78
N LYS A 560 13.13 29.00 12.66
CA LYS A 560 12.16 28.68 13.69
C LYS A 560 10.76 28.37 13.12
N MET A 561 10.48 28.91 11.93
CA MET A 561 9.27 28.65 11.16
C MET A 561 9.63 28.05 9.81
N GLU A 562 8.78 27.17 9.30
CA GLU A 562 8.86 26.64 7.94
C GLU A 562 7.48 26.69 7.33
N ILE A 563 7.36 27.21 6.12
CA ILE A 563 6.11 27.35 5.38
C ILE A 563 6.28 26.66 4.03
N GLU A 564 5.31 25.87 3.65
CA GLU A 564 5.18 25.28 2.33
C GLU A 564 3.73 25.44 1.88
N THR A 565 3.47 26.21 0.83
CA THR A 565 2.11 26.48 0.35
C THR A 565 2.05 26.44 -1.17
N GLY A 566 0.96 25.92 -1.72
CA GLY A 566 0.84 25.80 -3.16
C GLY A 566 -0.34 24.95 -3.62
N LEU A 567 -0.15 24.33 -4.78
CA LEU A 567 -1.14 23.53 -5.46
C LEU A 567 -0.61 22.11 -5.68
N ASN A 568 -1.48 21.12 -5.45
CA ASN A 568 -1.30 19.75 -5.94
C ASN A 568 -2.26 19.55 -7.13
N VAL A 569 -1.74 18.95 -8.19
CA VAL A 569 -2.55 18.59 -9.36
C VAL A 569 -2.36 17.12 -9.62
N HIS A 570 -3.43 16.37 -9.80
CA HIS A 570 -3.33 15.00 -10.30
C HIS A 570 -4.30 14.75 -11.44
N PHE A 571 -3.88 13.91 -12.37
CA PHE A 571 -4.62 13.56 -13.56
C PHE A 571 -4.34 12.10 -13.92
N LYS A 572 -5.39 11.39 -14.32
CA LYS A 572 -5.31 10.06 -14.95
C LYS A 572 -6.07 10.13 -16.27
N GLU A 573 -5.50 9.62 -17.36
CA GLU A 573 -6.22 9.49 -18.63
C GLU A 573 -7.31 8.43 -18.50
N LEU A 574 -8.28 8.49 -19.40
CA LEU A 574 -9.41 7.56 -19.47
C LEU A 574 -8.94 6.11 -19.54
N TYR A 575 -9.48 5.26 -18.67
CA TYR A 575 -9.18 3.82 -18.64
C TYR A 575 -10.35 3.01 -18.06
N TYR A 576 -10.38 1.72 -18.33
CA TYR A 576 -11.35 0.82 -17.70
C TYR A 576 -10.83 0.42 -16.32
N GLY A 577 -11.19 1.18 -15.30
CA GLY A 577 -10.82 0.87 -13.93
C GLY A 577 -11.40 -0.49 -13.49
N ASP A 578 -10.71 -1.16 -12.58
CA ASP A 578 -11.21 -2.39 -11.98
C ASP A 578 -12.47 -2.12 -11.15
N GLY A 579 -13.53 -2.93 -11.31
CA GLY A 579 -14.68 -2.92 -10.43
C GLY A 579 -14.34 -3.60 -9.09
N TYR A 580 -15.18 -3.43 -8.08
CA TYR A 580 -14.99 -4.03 -6.78
C TYR A 580 -16.13 -4.99 -6.44
N ASP A 581 -15.79 -6.23 -6.15
CA ASP A 581 -16.71 -7.26 -5.65
C ASP A 581 -16.75 -7.21 -4.12
N VAL A 582 -17.88 -6.78 -3.59
CA VAL A 582 -18.09 -6.61 -2.17
C VAL A 582 -18.00 -7.91 -1.38
N VAL A 583 -18.53 -8.99 -1.92
CA VAL A 583 -18.58 -10.30 -1.24
C VAL A 583 -17.21 -10.96 -1.25
N ALA A 584 -16.54 -10.98 -2.40
CA ALA A 584 -15.19 -11.52 -2.54
C ALA A 584 -14.11 -10.60 -1.95
N GLN A 585 -14.43 -9.33 -1.71
CA GLN A 585 -13.49 -8.28 -1.28
C GLN A 585 -12.30 -8.17 -2.25
N GLN A 586 -12.57 -8.28 -3.54
CA GLN A 586 -11.57 -8.28 -4.60
C GLN A 586 -11.93 -7.29 -5.71
N PHE A 587 -10.90 -6.68 -6.27
CA PHE A 587 -11.06 -5.91 -7.49
C PHE A 587 -11.06 -6.84 -8.70
N TYR A 588 -11.95 -6.59 -9.67
CA TYR A 588 -12.11 -7.43 -10.84
C TYR A 588 -12.03 -6.64 -12.14
N ARG A 589 -11.50 -7.27 -13.17
CA ARG A 589 -11.40 -6.72 -14.53
C ARG A 589 -12.77 -6.54 -15.15
N GLN A 590 -13.00 -5.38 -15.74
CA GLN A 590 -14.20 -5.05 -16.49
C GLN A 590 -13.86 -4.09 -17.63
N ASN A 591 -14.70 -4.02 -18.67
CA ASN A 591 -14.49 -3.21 -19.87
C ASN A 591 -15.73 -2.40 -20.28
N LYS A 592 -16.68 -2.24 -19.38
CA LYS A 592 -17.93 -1.50 -19.66
C LYS A 592 -17.91 -0.09 -19.08
N PHE A 593 -17.32 0.07 -17.89
CA PHE A 593 -17.26 1.33 -17.18
C PHE A 593 -15.87 1.95 -17.30
N ALA A 594 -15.74 3.03 -18.05
CA ALA A 594 -14.51 3.80 -18.13
C ALA A 594 -14.47 4.86 -17.04
N VAL A 595 -13.40 4.86 -16.26
CA VAL A 595 -13.10 5.92 -15.28
C VAL A 595 -12.58 7.12 -16.07
N GLN A 596 -13.30 8.25 -15.98
CA GLN A 596 -12.99 9.43 -16.75
C GLN A 596 -11.77 10.16 -16.21
N GLY A 597 -10.83 10.50 -17.09
CA GLY A 597 -9.70 11.36 -16.78
C GLY A 597 -10.14 12.81 -16.57
N ARG A 598 -9.91 13.33 -15.37
CA ARG A 598 -10.11 14.74 -15.02
C ARG A 598 -8.96 15.23 -14.17
N PRO A 599 -8.46 16.44 -14.41
CA PRO A 599 -7.52 17.04 -13.47
C PRO A 599 -8.24 17.36 -12.15
N ILE A 600 -7.64 16.98 -11.05
CA ILE A 600 -8.09 17.36 -9.71
C ILE A 600 -7.01 18.25 -9.12
N VAL A 601 -7.43 19.40 -8.59
CA VAL A 601 -6.55 20.41 -8.06
C VAL A 601 -6.89 20.68 -6.61
N ASP A 602 -5.87 20.60 -5.75
CA ASP A 602 -5.97 20.90 -4.33
C ASP A 602 -5.07 22.09 -4.00
N ILE A 603 -5.51 22.94 -3.08
CA ILE A 603 -4.68 23.96 -2.44
C ILE A 603 -4.21 23.44 -1.11
N PHE A 604 -2.95 23.69 -0.74
CA PHE A 604 -2.44 23.32 0.56
C PHE A 604 -1.58 24.43 1.18
N CYS A 605 -1.49 24.39 2.50
CA CYS A 605 -0.59 25.22 3.30
C CYS A 605 -0.11 24.40 4.50
N ASN A 606 1.19 24.12 4.55
CA ASN A 606 1.85 23.42 5.64
C ASN A 606 2.74 24.42 6.38
N VAL A 607 2.63 24.48 7.69
CA VAL A 607 3.40 25.39 8.54
C VAL A 607 3.99 24.62 9.71
N ARG A 608 5.27 24.85 10.01
CA ARG A 608 5.90 24.41 11.23
C ARG A 608 6.34 25.61 12.07
N ILE A 609 6.02 25.58 13.33
CA ILE A 609 6.48 26.53 14.34
C ILE A 609 7.08 25.70 15.48
N ASN A 610 8.39 25.70 15.60
CA ASN A 610 9.12 24.83 16.53
C ASN A 610 8.75 23.34 16.33
N ASN A 611 8.09 22.73 17.30
CA ASN A 611 7.70 21.31 17.30
C ASN A 611 6.24 21.09 16.87
N LEU A 612 5.49 22.14 16.59
CA LEU A 612 4.12 22.08 16.11
C LEU A 612 4.11 22.25 14.59
N LYS A 613 3.49 21.32 13.89
CA LYS A 613 3.25 21.39 12.46
C LYS A 613 1.73 21.38 12.22
N ILE A 614 1.28 22.27 11.37
CA ILE A 614 -0.14 22.39 10.97
C ILE A 614 -0.20 22.27 9.46
N SER A 615 -1.11 21.47 8.97
CA SER A 615 -1.40 21.33 7.55
C SER A 615 -2.86 21.70 7.30
N PHE A 616 -3.08 22.53 6.32
CA PHE A 616 -4.40 22.81 5.76
C PHE A 616 -4.42 22.39 4.31
N LYS A 617 -5.47 21.67 3.89
CA LYS A 617 -5.70 21.31 2.50
C LYS A 617 -7.16 21.56 2.14
N TYR A 618 -7.38 22.18 0.98
CA TYR A 618 -8.69 22.28 0.37
C TYR A 618 -8.67 21.51 -0.94
N SER A 619 -9.32 20.38 -0.92
CA SER A 619 -9.30 19.42 -2.02
C SER A 619 -10.33 19.76 -3.08
N TYR A 620 -10.01 19.43 -4.35
CA TYR A 620 -10.87 19.50 -5.52
C TYR A 620 -11.49 20.88 -5.73
N ILE A 621 -10.68 21.95 -5.67
CA ILE A 621 -11.13 23.34 -5.84
C ILE A 621 -11.79 23.59 -7.21
N ASN A 622 -11.42 22.80 -8.21
CA ASN A 622 -11.94 22.90 -9.56
C ASN A 622 -13.21 22.06 -9.82
N GLU A 623 -13.86 21.56 -8.77
CA GLU A 623 -15.14 20.81 -8.89
C GLU A 623 -16.20 21.60 -9.70
N TYR A 624 -16.29 22.89 -9.47
CA TYR A 624 -17.28 23.75 -10.16
C TYR A 624 -17.05 23.97 -11.66
N PHE A 625 -15.84 23.76 -12.14
CA PHE A 625 -15.50 23.91 -13.55
C PHE A 625 -15.82 22.66 -14.38
N HIS A 626 -16.29 21.60 -13.73
CA HIS A 626 -16.62 20.35 -14.38
C HIS A 626 -18.13 20.10 -14.35
N THR A 627 -18.68 19.70 -15.48
CA THR A 627 -20.07 19.26 -15.59
C THR A 627 -20.09 17.82 -16.09
N PRO A 628 -20.55 16.89 -15.28
CA PRO A 628 -20.98 16.98 -13.88
C PRO A 628 -19.80 17.17 -12.91
N ALA A 629 -20.09 17.69 -11.72
CA ALA A 629 -19.08 18.06 -10.72
C ALA A 629 -18.32 16.88 -10.09
N ALA A 630 -18.82 15.65 -10.21
CA ALA A 630 -18.21 14.48 -9.58
C ALA A 630 -17.36 13.64 -10.55
N TYR A 631 -16.42 12.88 -10.00
CA TYR A 631 -15.64 11.87 -10.72
C TYR A 631 -15.75 10.50 -10.02
N PHE A 632 -15.35 9.43 -10.70
CA PHE A 632 -15.28 8.09 -10.11
C PHE A 632 -13.85 7.72 -9.76
N ALA A 633 -13.63 7.27 -8.53
CA ALA A 633 -12.36 6.67 -8.11
C ALA A 633 -12.25 5.24 -8.64
N THR A 634 -13.36 4.52 -8.61
CA THR A 634 -13.57 3.14 -9.05
C THR A 634 -14.93 3.05 -9.72
N PRO A 635 -15.18 2.18 -10.69
CA PRO A 635 -16.50 1.95 -11.25
C PRO A 635 -17.57 1.83 -10.17
N PHE A 636 -18.60 2.65 -10.26
CA PHE A 636 -19.71 2.80 -9.29
C PHE A 636 -19.35 3.49 -7.96
N TYR A 637 -18.08 3.80 -7.68
CA TYR A 637 -17.65 4.48 -6.47
C TYR A 637 -17.18 5.89 -6.80
N PRO A 638 -17.98 6.92 -6.45
CA PRO A 638 -17.60 8.31 -6.66
C PRO A 638 -16.38 8.67 -5.83
N GLY A 639 -15.53 9.52 -6.36
CA GLY A 639 -14.41 10.10 -5.62
C GLY A 639 -14.87 11.15 -4.60
N LEU A 640 -13.92 11.64 -3.81
CA LEU A 640 -14.13 12.65 -2.79
C LEU A 640 -14.64 13.96 -3.42
N LYS A 641 -15.56 14.63 -2.73
CA LYS A 641 -16.01 15.99 -3.05
C LYS A 641 -14.96 17.01 -2.60
N LYS A 642 -15.21 18.27 -2.96
CA LYS A 642 -14.45 19.38 -2.37
C LYS A 642 -14.57 19.35 -0.85
N ALA A 643 -13.47 19.48 -0.17
CA ALA A 643 -13.42 19.43 1.27
C ALA A 643 -12.22 20.16 1.83
N ALA A 644 -12.36 20.62 3.07
CA ALA A 644 -11.29 21.18 3.85
C ALA A 644 -10.77 20.15 4.85
N ASP A 645 -9.48 19.88 4.82
CA ASP A 645 -8.80 18.97 5.72
C ASP A 645 -7.81 19.76 6.59
N ILE A 646 -7.73 19.44 7.88
CA ILE A 646 -6.78 20.04 8.81
C ILE A 646 -5.96 18.93 9.46
N GLY A 647 -4.65 19.01 9.32
CA GLY A 647 -3.69 18.11 9.97
C GLY A 647 -2.91 18.85 11.05
N ILE A 648 -2.75 18.22 12.21
CA ILE A 648 -1.92 18.72 13.31
C ILE A 648 -0.93 17.62 13.70
N HIS A 649 0.36 17.95 13.66
CA HIS A 649 1.40 17.08 14.18
C HIS A 649 2.18 17.85 15.24
N TRP A 650 2.21 17.30 16.44
CA TRP A 650 2.90 17.91 17.57
C TRP A 650 3.86 16.91 18.22
N SER A 651 5.14 17.27 18.24
CA SER A 651 6.19 16.49 18.89
C SER A 651 6.53 17.09 20.24
N PHE A 652 6.77 16.22 21.23
CA PHE A 652 7.13 16.59 22.59
C PHE A 652 8.49 15.97 22.94
N PHE A 653 9.28 16.67 23.77
CA PHE A 653 10.48 16.12 24.39
C PHE A 653 11.53 15.64 23.37
N ASP A 654 11.86 16.45 22.38
CA ASP A 654 12.98 16.16 21.47
C ASP A 654 14.12 17.15 21.62
#